data_a07b504e894a87627d95b1e1c494a757
#
_entry.id   a07b504e894a87627d95b1e1c494a757
#
_cell.length_a   1.000
_cell.length_b   1.000
_cell.length_c   1.000
_cell.angle_alpha   90.00
_cell.angle_beta   90.00
_cell.angle_gamma   90.00
#
_symmetry.space_group_name_H-M   'P 1'
#
loop_
_entity.id
_entity.type
_entity.pdbx_description
1 polymer ?
#
loop_
_entity_poly.entity_id
_entity_poly.type
_entity_poly.pdbx_seq_one_letter_code
_entity_poly.pdbx_strand_id
1 'polypeptide(L)'
;MIEELRGTVRRCIYASDDGRFCVFQIEDKESRKLACATYHGRGPYVGEQILMRGCWQKHPRFGVQFSAESMEMVKPEETEDIIHFLASGMIDGIRETMARRIVAHFGKKTMDIFEKNIDALLEVPGIGPKGFEKIKKSYEMISGLKEIIMYLQSLAIPEKYAADMQKHYGENIKSVFQHEPYRMLEDIAGMTFLEVDRIAMDQGVAANDCERITAGVTYMLGLALSQGHSCVPIDSLAKNTVPLLHLSIGIIKEGIESAIGEGLLPSLTYEKTVYVYLNFLYKAETQSADILKGMLCHQKSLGTAALAIEKFERENHITLAEEQKEAVEEAMKSRVLVITGGPGTGKTTLVRAIITAAEQHDLKVHLMAPTGRAAKRLAVASHMDADTIHKALEAEKREDGGTVFSRDESDPLEEDLIIVDEASMMDISLFYHLLSALKEDARLILVGDVDQLPPVGPGTPLKSIIAWEKVPVTRLKHIFRQKEGSGIIENAALIREGNMCVPDEGGEFKILPVWSEEEAFDTVISLCRSLHYGESKEKMALQVLSPMYRDRCGVDNLNHAIQELVHQKQIPPGNHFFVGDKVMQKRNDYDKGVYNGDVGIVWSVTDKRIAVSFYDREVVYEKEERNDLQLAYATTVHKSQGSEYDTVILVLLPTQHMMLKRNLLYTGITRAKKTTYLITTEEALAKAVGTVETGRRYSLFFPLLAGEAEG
;
A
#
# COMPACT_ATOMS: atom_id res chain seq x y z
N MET A 1 19.98 -37.84 4.25
CA MET A 1 19.03 -38.97 4.01
C MET A 1 17.67 -38.40 4.30
N ILE A 2 16.73 -38.60 3.39
CA ILE A 2 15.33 -38.23 3.64
C ILE A 2 14.75 -39.37 4.53
N GLU A 3 14.20 -38.99 5.65
CA GLU A 3 13.58 -39.90 6.62
C GLU A 3 12.07 -39.62 6.62
N GLU A 4 11.29 -40.63 7.04
CA GLU A 4 9.83 -40.52 7.21
C GLU A 4 9.51 -40.39 8.70
N LEU A 5 8.65 -39.46 9.06
CA LEU A 5 8.10 -39.30 10.40
C LEU A 5 6.57 -39.32 10.31
N ARG A 6 5.95 -40.35 10.91
CA ARG A 6 4.49 -40.49 10.95
C ARG A 6 4.00 -40.34 12.39
N GLY A 7 2.99 -39.52 12.59
CA GLY A 7 2.46 -39.32 13.94
C GLY A 7 1.23 -38.42 13.98
N THR A 8 0.79 -38.12 15.21
CA THR A 8 -0.37 -37.25 15.48
C THR A 8 0.09 -35.89 15.97
N VAL A 9 -0.42 -34.84 15.40
CA VAL A 9 -0.12 -33.46 15.79
C VAL A 9 -0.73 -33.18 17.17
N ARG A 10 0.11 -32.81 18.12
CA ARG A 10 -0.33 -32.51 19.50
C ARG A 10 -0.49 -31.05 19.80
N ARG A 11 0.31 -30.19 19.15
CA ARG A 11 0.28 -28.76 19.37
C ARG A 11 0.92 -27.99 18.20
N CYS A 12 0.26 -26.95 17.74
CA CYS A 12 0.90 -25.93 16.90
C CYS A 12 1.66 -24.97 17.84
N ILE A 13 2.97 -24.76 17.59
CA ILE A 13 3.82 -23.88 18.38
C ILE A 13 3.84 -22.50 17.72
N TYR A 14 3.93 -22.47 16.40
CA TYR A 14 3.99 -21.24 15.60
C TYR A 14 3.45 -21.53 14.20
N ALA A 15 2.67 -20.60 13.68
CA ALA A 15 2.32 -20.53 12.27
C ALA A 15 2.51 -19.08 11.81
N SER A 16 3.12 -18.87 10.64
CA SER A 16 3.23 -17.53 10.04
C SER A 16 1.86 -17.09 9.53
N ASP A 17 1.57 -15.79 9.63
CA ASP A 17 0.29 -15.19 9.22
C ASP A 17 -0.01 -15.39 7.72
N ASP A 18 1.03 -15.53 6.91
CA ASP A 18 0.94 -15.80 5.47
C ASP A 18 0.81 -17.32 5.14
N GLY A 19 0.71 -18.18 6.15
CA GLY A 19 0.59 -19.62 5.98
C GLY A 19 1.79 -20.33 5.33
N ARG A 20 2.94 -19.64 5.23
CA ARG A 20 4.11 -20.17 4.50
C ARG A 20 5.09 -20.94 5.36
N PHE A 21 4.96 -20.89 6.68
CA PHE A 21 5.85 -21.58 7.60
C PHE A 21 5.13 -21.92 8.89
N CYS A 22 5.34 -23.15 9.39
CA CYS A 22 4.80 -23.56 10.68
C CYS A 22 5.80 -24.40 11.48
N VAL A 23 5.63 -24.35 12.80
CA VAL A 23 6.35 -25.18 13.78
C VAL A 23 5.33 -25.84 14.69
N PHE A 24 5.38 -27.16 14.80
CA PHE A 24 4.42 -27.92 15.59
C PHE A 24 5.06 -29.11 16.26
N GLN A 25 4.37 -29.63 17.26
CA GLN A 25 4.75 -30.90 17.94
C GLN A 25 3.92 -32.03 17.41
N ILE A 26 4.62 -33.09 17.02
CA ILE A 26 4.05 -34.37 16.59
C ILE A 26 4.44 -35.49 17.57
N GLU A 27 3.50 -36.33 17.94
CA GLU A 27 3.77 -37.55 18.65
C GLU A 27 3.99 -38.67 17.63
N ASP A 28 5.24 -39.10 17.51
CA ASP A 28 5.65 -40.15 16.59
C ASP A 28 4.91 -41.48 16.90
N LYS A 29 4.33 -42.10 15.87
CA LYS A 29 3.50 -43.30 16.01
C LYS A 29 4.30 -44.50 16.49
N GLU A 30 5.59 -44.60 16.15
CA GLU A 30 6.45 -45.72 16.52
C GLU A 30 7.06 -45.56 17.91
N SER A 31 7.70 -44.43 18.16
CA SER A 31 8.43 -44.19 19.41
C SER A 31 7.57 -43.66 20.56
N ARG A 32 6.35 -43.14 20.24
CA ARG A 32 5.47 -42.45 21.19
C ARG A 32 6.10 -41.20 21.82
N LYS A 33 7.18 -40.66 21.21
CA LYS A 33 7.87 -39.47 21.70
C LYS A 33 7.37 -38.25 20.95
N LEU A 34 7.38 -37.11 21.65
CA LEU A 34 7.10 -35.83 21.04
C LEU A 34 8.33 -35.34 20.27
N ALA A 35 8.15 -35.07 19.00
CA ALA A 35 9.12 -34.45 18.12
C ALA A 35 8.66 -33.03 17.73
N CYS A 36 9.59 -32.09 17.60
CA CYS A 36 9.31 -30.80 17.03
C CYS A 36 9.55 -30.86 15.53
N ALA A 37 8.58 -30.44 14.74
CA ALA A 37 8.68 -30.40 13.28
C ALA A 37 8.48 -28.99 12.75
N THR A 38 9.14 -28.71 11.63
CA THR A 38 9.01 -27.48 10.85
C THR A 38 8.58 -27.81 9.43
N TYR A 39 7.69 -27.02 8.87
CA TYR A 39 7.22 -27.20 7.50
C TYR A 39 7.01 -25.84 6.82
N HIS A 40 7.42 -25.77 5.54
CA HIS A 40 7.16 -24.63 4.69
C HIS A 40 5.86 -24.81 3.92
N GLY A 41 4.76 -24.39 4.53
CA GLY A 41 3.40 -24.49 4.04
C GLY A 41 2.39 -24.34 5.17
N ARG A 42 1.11 -24.64 4.89
CA ARG A 42 0.05 -24.55 5.89
C ARG A 42 0.31 -25.52 7.04
N GLY A 43 0.20 -25.01 8.28
CA GLY A 43 0.33 -25.85 9.48
C GLY A 43 -0.79 -26.87 9.60
N PRO A 44 -0.47 -28.10 10.08
CA PRO A 44 -1.47 -29.12 10.36
C PRO A 44 -2.32 -28.75 11.58
N TYR A 45 -3.54 -29.25 11.63
CA TYR A 45 -4.40 -29.06 12.80
C TYR A 45 -4.03 -30.01 13.94
N VAL A 46 -4.28 -29.59 15.16
CA VAL A 46 -4.11 -30.41 16.35
C VAL A 46 -5.05 -31.61 16.26
N GLY A 47 -4.49 -32.83 16.38
CA GLY A 47 -5.22 -34.11 16.25
C GLY A 47 -5.11 -34.78 14.87
N GLU A 48 -4.58 -34.09 13.86
CA GLU A 48 -4.32 -34.71 12.55
C GLU A 48 -3.23 -35.78 12.63
N GLN A 49 -3.42 -36.84 11.89
CA GLN A 49 -2.37 -37.82 11.58
C GLN A 49 -1.69 -37.41 10.28
N ILE A 50 -0.38 -37.21 10.35
CA ILE A 50 0.42 -36.79 9.21
C ILE A 50 1.61 -37.75 9.00
N LEU A 51 1.99 -37.90 7.73
CA LEU A 51 3.24 -38.52 7.29
C LEU A 51 4.11 -37.37 6.69
N MET A 52 5.27 -37.18 7.26
CA MET A 52 6.23 -36.20 6.78
C MET A 52 7.46 -36.87 6.21
N ARG A 53 8.01 -36.30 5.13
CA ARG A 53 9.31 -36.66 4.58
C ARG A 53 10.25 -35.48 4.70
N GLY A 54 11.45 -35.73 5.24
CA GLY A 54 12.40 -34.63 5.49
C GLY A 54 13.67 -35.15 6.19
N CYS A 55 14.32 -34.27 6.91
CA CYS A 55 15.56 -34.60 7.63
C CYS A 55 15.60 -33.94 9.02
N TRP A 56 16.29 -34.64 9.94
CA TRP A 56 16.55 -34.08 11.26
C TRP A 56 17.64 -33.00 11.20
N GLN A 57 17.36 -31.85 11.73
CA GLN A 57 18.28 -30.71 11.79
C GLN A 57 18.42 -30.20 13.22
N LYS A 58 19.62 -29.75 13.58
CA LYS A 58 19.87 -29.15 14.89
C LYS A 58 19.81 -27.63 14.78
N HIS A 59 18.73 -27.06 15.31
CA HIS A 59 18.60 -25.61 15.37
C HIS A 59 19.40 -25.04 16.55
N PRO A 60 20.18 -23.94 16.38
CA PRO A 60 21.05 -23.40 17.44
C PRO A 60 20.31 -23.02 18.73
N ARG A 61 19.04 -22.59 18.65
CA ARG A 61 18.20 -22.14 19.79
C ARG A 61 17.17 -23.16 20.26
N PHE A 62 16.63 -23.99 19.35
CA PHE A 62 15.43 -24.81 19.62
C PHE A 62 15.73 -26.32 19.63
N GLY A 63 16.99 -26.72 19.53
CA GLY A 63 17.38 -28.13 19.61
C GLY A 63 17.15 -28.90 18.32
N VAL A 64 16.93 -30.21 18.42
CA VAL A 64 16.72 -31.10 17.27
C VAL A 64 15.29 -30.95 16.80
N GLN A 65 15.11 -30.66 15.51
CA GLN A 65 13.82 -30.51 14.84
C GLN A 65 13.81 -31.34 13.55
N PHE A 66 12.63 -31.82 13.17
CA PHE A 66 12.41 -32.48 11.88
C PHE A 66 12.01 -31.42 10.86
N SER A 67 12.87 -31.13 9.88
CA SER A 67 12.56 -30.23 8.77
C SER A 67 11.87 -31.01 7.67
N ALA A 68 10.56 -30.84 7.55
CA ALA A 68 9.76 -31.54 6.55
C ALA A 68 9.83 -30.82 5.20
N GLU A 69 10.11 -31.59 4.14
CA GLU A 69 10.05 -31.17 2.74
C GLU A 69 8.66 -31.40 2.16
N SER A 70 7.99 -32.47 2.61
CA SER A 70 6.60 -32.78 2.27
C SER A 70 5.82 -33.26 3.49
N MET A 71 4.52 -33.03 3.49
CA MET A 71 3.60 -33.42 4.54
C MET A 71 2.31 -33.94 3.90
N GLU A 72 1.90 -35.13 4.25
CA GLU A 72 0.68 -35.78 3.78
C GLU A 72 -0.23 -36.07 4.95
N MET A 73 -1.52 -35.80 4.82
CA MET A 73 -2.52 -36.24 5.80
C MET A 73 -2.79 -37.71 5.65
N VAL A 74 -2.74 -38.44 6.75
CA VAL A 74 -3.03 -39.89 6.78
C VAL A 74 -4.39 -40.11 7.42
N LYS A 75 -5.24 -40.93 6.80
CA LYS A 75 -6.54 -41.29 7.40
C LYS A 75 -6.35 -41.93 8.76
N PRO A 76 -7.09 -41.46 9.78
CA PRO A 76 -7.08 -42.12 11.08
C PRO A 76 -7.77 -43.50 10.98
N GLU A 77 -7.08 -44.54 11.40
CA GLU A 77 -7.56 -45.96 11.34
C GLU A 77 -8.11 -46.46 12.68
N GLU A 78 -7.62 -45.88 13.79
CA GLU A 78 -8.05 -46.29 15.13
C GLU A 78 -9.18 -45.38 15.65
N THR A 79 -10.10 -45.95 16.42
CA THR A 79 -11.30 -45.26 16.92
C THR A 79 -10.99 -43.99 17.71
N GLU A 80 -9.94 -43.97 18.51
CA GLU A 80 -9.52 -42.81 19.29
C GLU A 80 -8.96 -41.70 18.40
N ASP A 81 -8.21 -42.05 17.36
CA ASP A 81 -7.67 -41.11 16.37
C ASP A 81 -8.81 -40.46 15.53
N ILE A 82 -9.85 -41.25 15.19
CA ILE A 82 -11.05 -40.77 14.51
C ILE A 82 -11.80 -39.78 15.40
N ILE A 83 -11.93 -40.08 16.70
CA ILE A 83 -12.56 -39.12 17.66
C ILE A 83 -11.78 -37.82 17.70
N HIS A 84 -10.47 -37.87 17.82
CA HIS A 84 -9.63 -36.64 17.85
C HIS A 84 -9.72 -35.88 16.56
N PHE A 85 -9.71 -36.53 15.40
CA PHE A 85 -9.89 -35.88 14.10
C PHE A 85 -11.24 -35.16 14.01
N LEU A 86 -12.33 -35.84 14.34
CA LEU A 86 -13.67 -35.23 14.29
C LEU A 86 -13.86 -34.09 15.31
N ALA A 87 -13.18 -34.18 16.46
CA ALA A 87 -13.24 -33.17 17.52
C ALA A 87 -12.24 -32.01 17.36
N SER A 88 -11.38 -32.04 16.33
CA SER A 88 -10.29 -31.06 16.12
C SER A 88 -10.77 -29.62 15.88
N GLY A 89 -12.07 -29.44 15.61
CA GLY A 89 -12.64 -28.13 15.23
C GLY A 89 -12.66 -27.87 13.73
N MET A 90 -12.12 -28.78 12.91
CA MET A 90 -12.19 -28.67 11.45
C MET A 90 -13.61 -28.80 10.91
N ILE A 91 -14.42 -29.70 11.50
CA ILE A 91 -15.80 -29.95 11.08
C ILE A 91 -16.74 -29.17 12.00
N ASP A 92 -17.35 -28.13 11.48
CA ASP A 92 -18.33 -27.33 12.20
C ASP A 92 -19.52 -28.20 12.68
N GLY A 93 -19.85 -28.06 13.96
CA GLY A 93 -20.96 -28.81 14.56
C GLY A 93 -20.57 -30.08 15.25
N ILE A 94 -19.31 -30.54 15.16
CA ILE A 94 -18.80 -31.72 15.88
C ILE A 94 -17.83 -31.26 16.98
N ARG A 95 -18.24 -31.47 18.24
CA ARG A 95 -17.37 -31.37 19.41
C ARG A 95 -17.07 -32.76 19.96
N GLU A 96 -16.15 -32.90 20.90
CA GLU A 96 -15.70 -34.16 21.44
C GLU A 96 -16.84 -35.11 21.84
N THR A 97 -17.86 -34.62 22.51
CA THR A 97 -19.02 -35.44 22.91
C THR A 97 -19.81 -35.98 21.72
N MET A 98 -19.90 -35.21 20.63
CA MET A 98 -20.57 -35.65 19.40
C MET A 98 -19.68 -36.59 18.61
N ALA A 99 -18.38 -36.30 18.50
CA ALA A 99 -17.41 -37.20 17.87
C ALA A 99 -17.42 -38.58 18.51
N ARG A 100 -17.43 -38.66 19.85
CA ARG A 100 -17.55 -39.96 20.58
C ARG A 100 -18.85 -40.71 20.27
N ARG A 101 -19.98 -40.00 20.11
CA ARG A 101 -21.25 -40.64 19.73
C ARG A 101 -21.23 -41.17 18.31
N ILE A 102 -20.70 -40.41 17.36
CA ILE A 102 -20.58 -40.82 15.96
C ILE A 102 -19.71 -42.06 15.86
N VAL A 103 -18.53 -42.04 16.49
CA VAL A 103 -17.62 -43.21 16.48
C VAL A 103 -18.16 -44.41 17.26
N ALA A 104 -18.92 -44.18 18.34
CA ALA A 104 -19.61 -45.26 19.05
C ALA A 104 -20.68 -45.96 18.16
N HIS A 105 -21.30 -45.20 17.23
CA HIS A 105 -22.33 -45.75 16.32
C HIS A 105 -21.73 -46.50 15.14
N PHE A 106 -20.68 -45.94 14.48
CA PHE A 106 -20.11 -46.47 13.24
C PHE A 106 -18.76 -47.17 13.40
N GLY A 107 -18.11 -47.04 14.56
CA GLY A 107 -16.81 -47.67 14.84
C GLY A 107 -15.72 -47.19 13.89
N LYS A 108 -14.86 -48.11 13.45
CA LYS A 108 -13.79 -47.86 12.47
C LYS A 108 -14.29 -47.45 11.07
N LYS A 109 -15.58 -47.68 10.78
CA LYS A 109 -16.20 -47.30 9.49
C LYS A 109 -16.63 -45.82 9.46
N THR A 110 -16.45 -45.08 10.52
CA THR A 110 -16.89 -43.67 10.60
C THR A 110 -16.37 -42.85 9.44
N MET A 111 -15.08 -42.95 9.08
CA MET A 111 -14.51 -42.19 7.95
C MET A 111 -15.11 -42.62 6.60
N ASP A 112 -15.40 -43.91 6.41
CA ASP A 112 -16.10 -44.36 5.20
C ASP A 112 -17.53 -43.83 5.09
N ILE A 113 -18.23 -43.62 6.24
CA ILE A 113 -19.56 -43.00 6.28
C ILE A 113 -19.48 -41.53 5.81
N PHE A 114 -18.51 -40.77 6.32
CA PHE A 114 -18.32 -39.39 5.87
C PHE A 114 -18.00 -39.32 4.38
N GLU A 115 -17.24 -40.25 3.82
CA GLU A 115 -16.82 -40.24 2.42
C GLU A 115 -17.90 -40.76 1.44
N LYS A 116 -18.64 -41.79 1.83
CA LYS A 116 -19.50 -42.55 0.90
C LYS A 116 -20.99 -42.42 1.17
N ASN A 117 -21.37 -42.12 2.42
CA ASN A 117 -22.78 -42.06 2.82
C ASN A 117 -23.00 -41.14 4.01
N ILE A 118 -22.68 -39.86 3.83
CA ILE A 118 -22.75 -38.88 4.91
C ILE A 118 -24.16 -38.73 5.49
N ASP A 119 -25.20 -39.03 4.71
CA ASP A 119 -26.58 -38.97 5.14
C ASP A 119 -26.90 -39.96 6.30
N ALA A 120 -26.11 -41.03 6.46
CA ALA A 120 -26.23 -41.93 7.60
C ALA A 120 -25.95 -41.27 8.96
N LEU A 121 -25.31 -40.12 8.99
CA LEU A 121 -25.11 -39.35 10.22
C LEU A 121 -26.41 -38.94 10.90
N LEU A 122 -27.53 -38.87 10.15
CA LEU A 122 -28.85 -38.64 10.72
C LEU A 122 -29.35 -39.75 11.65
N GLU A 123 -28.74 -40.94 11.59
CA GLU A 123 -29.04 -42.07 12.48
C GLU A 123 -28.42 -41.87 13.86
N VAL A 124 -27.47 -40.94 14.00
CA VAL A 124 -26.77 -40.73 15.28
C VAL A 124 -27.62 -39.85 16.22
N PRO A 125 -27.94 -40.35 17.43
CA PRO A 125 -28.71 -39.60 18.40
C PRO A 125 -28.07 -38.25 18.73
N GLY A 126 -28.83 -37.13 18.47
CA GLY A 126 -28.39 -35.75 18.72
C GLY A 126 -27.93 -34.98 17.46
N ILE A 127 -27.94 -35.63 16.28
CA ILE A 127 -27.75 -34.94 15.00
C ILE A 127 -29.14 -34.71 14.40
N GLY A 128 -29.64 -33.50 14.50
CA GLY A 128 -30.87 -33.07 13.83
C GLY A 128 -30.61 -32.46 12.43
N PRO A 129 -31.67 -32.26 11.61
CA PRO A 129 -31.49 -31.78 10.23
C PRO A 129 -30.60 -30.52 10.08
N LYS A 130 -30.76 -29.54 10.94
CA LYS A 130 -29.93 -28.32 10.91
C LYS A 130 -28.45 -28.57 11.27
N GLY A 131 -28.22 -29.49 12.24
CA GLY A 131 -26.87 -29.88 12.62
C GLY A 131 -26.20 -30.71 11.52
N PHE A 132 -26.97 -31.60 10.90
CA PHE A 132 -26.51 -32.39 9.76
C PHE A 132 -26.07 -31.54 8.58
N GLU A 133 -26.90 -30.58 8.15
CA GLU A 133 -26.56 -29.66 7.05
C GLU A 133 -25.25 -28.89 7.32
N LYS A 134 -25.07 -28.44 8.57
CA LYS A 134 -23.84 -27.75 8.97
C LYS A 134 -22.61 -28.68 8.90
N ILE A 135 -22.73 -29.90 9.38
CA ILE A 135 -21.67 -30.92 9.35
C ILE A 135 -21.33 -31.29 7.90
N LYS A 136 -22.37 -31.53 7.08
CA LYS A 136 -22.23 -31.91 5.67
C LYS A 136 -21.50 -30.85 4.88
N LYS A 137 -21.94 -29.59 4.95
CA LYS A 137 -21.32 -28.44 4.27
C LYS A 137 -19.86 -28.24 4.68
N SER A 138 -19.57 -28.37 5.97
CA SER A 138 -18.20 -28.22 6.49
C SER A 138 -17.29 -29.36 6.02
N TYR A 139 -17.79 -30.60 6.00
CA TYR A 139 -17.02 -31.77 5.53
C TYR A 139 -16.76 -31.74 4.02
N GLU A 140 -17.76 -31.34 3.22
CA GLU A 140 -17.64 -31.16 1.76
C GLU A 140 -16.58 -30.09 1.43
N MET A 141 -16.54 -29.00 2.19
CA MET A 141 -15.51 -27.97 2.05
C MET A 141 -14.11 -28.51 2.33
N ILE A 142 -13.94 -29.30 3.38
CA ILE A 142 -12.64 -29.89 3.76
C ILE A 142 -12.19 -30.94 2.73
N SER A 143 -13.11 -31.79 2.29
CA SER A 143 -12.83 -32.83 1.29
C SER A 143 -12.42 -32.20 -0.04
N GLY A 144 -13.16 -31.18 -0.51
CA GLY A 144 -12.83 -30.44 -1.72
C GLY A 144 -11.47 -29.74 -1.64
N LEU A 145 -11.17 -29.11 -0.50
CA LEU A 145 -9.88 -28.48 -0.28
C LEU A 145 -8.71 -29.48 -0.37
N LYS A 146 -8.89 -30.67 0.18
CA LYS A 146 -7.87 -31.76 0.09
C LYS A 146 -7.61 -32.19 -1.36
N GLU A 147 -8.66 -32.36 -2.15
CA GLU A 147 -8.52 -32.72 -3.57
C GLU A 147 -7.79 -31.60 -4.35
N ILE A 148 -8.12 -30.35 -4.06
CA ILE A 148 -7.46 -29.20 -4.68
C ILE A 148 -6.00 -29.15 -4.28
N ILE A 149 -5.64 -29.29 -3.01
CA ILE A 149 -4.25 -29.33 -2.56
C ILE A 149 -3.47 -30.41 -3.29
N MET A 150 -4.00 -31.64 -3.37
CA MET A 150 -3.35 -32.73 -4.10
C MET A 150 -3.18 -32.38 -5.59
N TYR A 151 -4.18 -31.75 -6.20
CA TYR A 151 -4.11 -31.33 -7.59
C TYR A 151 -3.06 -30.22 -7.79
N LEU A 152 -3.03 -29.21 -6.93
CA LEU A 152 -2.03 -28.14 -6.97
C LEU A 152 -0.61 -28.66 -6.77
N GLN A 153 -0.43 -29.61 -5.85
CA GLN A 153 0.87 -30.29 -5.65
C GLN A 153 1.33 -31.04 -6.91
N SER A 154 0.41 -31.71 -7.61
CA SER A 154 0.73 -32.38 -8.87
C SER A 154 1.21 -31.43 -9.98
N LEU A 155 0.81 -30.16 -9.89
CA LEU A 155 1.20 -29.07 -10.80
C LEU A 155 2.35 -28.21 -10.25
N ALA A 156 2.94 -28.58 -9.10
CA ALA A 156 3.96 -27.81 -8.37
C ALA A 156 3.54 -26.36 -8.09
N ILE A 157 2.27 -26.15 -7.72
CA ILE A 157 1.68 -24.85 -7.34
C ILE A 157 1.65 -24.78 -5.81
N PRO A 158 1.99 -23.61 -5.20
CA PRO A 158 1.91 -23.42 -3.77
C PRO A 158 0.49 -23.63 -3.21
N GLU A 159 0.39 -24.38 -2.11
CA GLU A 159 -0.88 -24.70 -1.43
C GLU A 159 -1.64 -23.46 -0.91
N LYS A 160 -0.95 -22.34 -0.74
CA LYS A 160 -1.54 -21.08 -0.25
C LYS A 160 -2.75 -20.60 -1.06
N TYR A 161 -2.85 -21.01 -2.33
CA TYR A 161 -3.95 -20.64 -3.23
C TYR A 161 -5.16 -21.56 -3.12
N ALA A 162 -5.03 -22.72 -2.43
CA ALA A 162 -6.07 -23.74 -2.44
C ALA A 162 -7.41 -23.26 -1.87
N ALA A 163 -7.39 -22.45 -0.81
CA ALA A 163 -8.61 -21.94 -0.19
C ALA A 163 -9.36 -20.95 -1.12
N ASP A 164 -8.63 -20.04 -1.77
CA ASP A 164 -9.22 -19.09 -2.70
C ASP A 164 -9.75 -19.80 -3.96
N MET A 165 -9.02 -20.77 -4.48
CA MET A 165 -9.45 -21.59 -5.60
C MET A 165 -10.70 -22.42 -5.27
N GLN A 166 -10.78 -22.99 -4.06
CA GLN A 166 -11.98 -23.70 -3.60
C GLN A 166 -13.18 -22.75 -3.55
N LYS A 167 -12.98 -21.53 -3.05
CA LYS A 167 -14.03 -20.51 -2.94
C LYS A 167 -14.55 -20.07 -4.32
N HIS A 168 -13.65 -19.84 -5.27
CA HIS A 168 -13.99 -19.29 -6.61
C HIS A 168 -14.46 -20.38 -7.58
N TYR A 169 -13.83 -21.55 -7.59
CA TYR A 169 -14.08 -22.55 -8.64
C TYR A 169 -14.69 -23.84 -8.14
N GLY A 170 -14.52 -24.18 -6.85
CA GLY A 170 -15.05 -25.44 -6.30
C GLY A 170 -14.59 -26.66 -7.11
N GLU A 171 -15.56 -27.45 -7.59
CA GLU A 171 -15.30 -28.64 -8.40
C GLU A 171 -14.83 -28.33 -9.83
N ASN A 172 -15.03 -27.10 -10.31
CA ASN A 172 -14.68 -26.67 -11.67
C ASN A 172 -13.19 -26.32 -11.84
N ILE A 173 -12.40 -26.39 -10.80
CA ILE A 173 -10.99 -25.99 -10.82
C ILE A 173 -10.20 -26.64 -11.96
N LYS A 174 -10.40 -27.96 -12.20
CA LYS A 174 -9.70 -28.70 -13.27
C LYS A 174 -10.10 -28.16 -14.65
N SER A 175 -11.36 -27.84 -14.86
CA SER A 175 -11.86 -27.26 -16.11
C SER A 175 -11.24 -25.88 -16.37
N VAL A 176 -11.16 -25.02 -15.35
CA VAL A 176 -10.52 -23.70 -15.48
C VAL A 176 -9.05 -23.85 -15.85
N PHE A 177 -8.30 -24.74 -15.20
CA PHE A 177 -6.89 -24.99 -15.57
C PHE A 177 -6.71 -25.49 -17.00
N GLN A 178 -7.68 -26.24 -17.52
CA GLN A 178 -7.59 -26.82 -18.86
C GLN A 178 -8.04 -25.87 -19.98
N HIS A 179 -9.03 -25.01 -19.73
CA HIS A 179 -9.68 -24.24 -20.79
C HIS A 179 -9.48 -22.72 -20.66
N GLU A 180 -9.34 -22.22 -19.43
CA GLU A 180 -9.24 -20.79 -19.15
C GLU A 180 -8.13 -20.50 -18.12
N PRO A 181 -6.89 -20.99 -18.28
CA PRO A 181 -5.88 -20.93 -17.23
C PRO A 181 -5.54 -19.49 -16.81
N TYR A 182 -5.55 -18.54 -17.72
CA TYR A 182 -5.17 -17.14 -17.45
C TYR A 182 -6.23 -16.37 -16.64
N ARG A 183 -7.46 -16.87 -16.55
CA ARG A 183 -8.50 -16.32 -15.68
C ARG A 183 -8.09 -16.32 -14.21
N MET A 184 -7.24 -17.25 -13.79
CA MET A 184 -6.72 -17.32 -12.44
C MET A 184 -5.92 -16.08 -12.03
N LEU A 185 -5.37 -15.32 -12.97
CA LEU A 185 -4.66 -14.07 -12.69
C LEU A 185 -5.59 -12.97 -12.16
N GLU A 186 -6.87 -13.02 -12.54
CA GLU A 186 -7.89 -12.08 -12.11
C GLU A 186 -8.58 -12.54 -10.82
N ASP A 187 -8.87 -13.85 -10.72
CA ASP A 187 -9.71 -14.42 -9.67
C ASP A 187 -8.93 -14.79 -8.40
N ILE A 188 -7.61 -15.07 -8.51
CA ILE A 188 -6.80 -15.56 -7.38
C ILE A 188 -5.72 -14.55 -6.99
N ALA A 189 -5.94 -13.88 -5.89
CA ALA A 189 -5.02 -12.85 -5.41
C ALA A 189 -3.59 -13.37 -5.18
N GLY A 190 -2.61 -12.65 -5.73
CA GLY A 190 -1.19 -12.96 -5.55
C GLY A 190 -0.63 -14.09 -6.42
N MET A 191 -1.42 -14.66 -7.33
CA MET A 191 -0.91 -15.54 -8.39
C MET A 191 -0.15 -14.74 -9.42
N THR A 192 1.01 -15.23 -9.84
CA THR A 192 1.87 -14.54 -10.81
C THR A 192 1.65 -15.10 -12.22
N PHE A 193 1.88 -14.26 -13.23
CA PHE A 193 1.82 -14.71 -14.64
C PHE A 193 2.71 -15.93 -14.88
N LEU A 194 3.93 -15.95 -14.32
CA LEU A 194 4.87 -17.06 -14.54
C LEU A 194 4.35 -18.40 -13.97
N GLU A 195 3.62 -18.38 -12.85
CA GLU A 195 3.02 -19.59 -12.27
C GLU A 195 1.91 -20.12 -13.19
N VAL A 196 1.04 -19.24 -13.66
CA VAL A 196 -0.09 -19.59 -14.53
C VAL A 196 0.38 -19.99 -15.92
N ASP A 197 1.31 -19.24 -16.52
CA ASP A 197 1.84 -19.52 -17.87
C ASP A 197 2.52 -20.87 -17.97
N ARG A 198 3.29 -21.26 -16.94
CA ARG A 198 3.88 -22.61 -16.86
C ARG A 198 2.81 -23.69 -16.92
N ILE A 199 1.74 -23.53 -16.17
CA ILE A 199 0.63 -24.49 -16.14
C ILE A 199 -0.06 -24.56 -17.50
N ALA A 200 -0.39 -23.39 -18.08
CA ALA A 200 -1.03 -23.29 -19.38
C ALA A 200 -0.20 -23.98 -20.48
N MET A 201 1.10 -23.74 -20.48
CA MET A 201 2.04 -24.38 -21.41
C MET A 201 2.12 -25.90 -21.20
N ASP A 202 2.15 -26.38 -19.95
CA ASP A 202 2.14 -27.80 -19.62
C ASP A 202 0.82 -28.50 -20.04
N GLN A 203 -0.29 -27.76 -20.07
CA GLN A 203 -1.59 -28.22 -20.58
C GLN A 203 -1.70 -28.15 -22.11
N GLY A 204 -0.68 -27.64 -22.81
CA GLY A 204 -0.61 -27.63 -24.25
C GLY A 204 -1.14 -26.35 -24.93
N VAL A 205 -1.29 -25.24 -24.19
CA VAL A 205 -1.59 -23.94 -24.78
C VAL A 205 -0.46 -23.56 -25.74
N ALA A 206 -0.82 -23.08 -26.92
CA ALA A 206 0.16 -22.72 -27.95
C ALA A 206 1.00 -21.50 -27.50
N ALA A 207 2.30 -21.52 -27.82
CA ALA A 207 3.20 -20.44 -27.41
C ALA A 207 2.75 -19.05 -27.93
N ASN A 208 2.13 -18.98 -29.08
CA ASN A 208 1.60 -17.77 -29.71
C ASN A 208 0.07 -17.62 -29.52
N ASP A 209 -0.51 -18.28 -28.56
CA ASP A 209 -1.94 -18.16 -28.24
C ASP A 209 -2.30 -16.71 -27.87
N CYS A 210 -3.46 -16.25 -28.34
CA CYS A 210 -3.90 -14.87 -28.13
C CYS A 210 -4.18 -14.57 -26.65
N GLU A 211 -4.79 -15.50 -25.91
CA GLU A 211 -5.05 -15.34 -24.49
C GLU A 211 -3.73 -15.28 -23.70
N ARG A 212 -2.75 -16.12 -24.07
CA ARG A 212 -1.42 -16.09 -23.49
C ARG A 212 -0.74 -14.74 -23.68
N ILE A 213 -0.77 -14.21 -24.92
CA ILE A 213 -0.16 -12.91 -25.24
C ILE A 213 -0.88 -11.81 -24.47
N THR A 214 -2.22 -11.79 -24.46
CA THR A 214 -3.03 -10.80 -23.74
C THR A 214 -2.75 -10.82 -22.26
N ALA A 215 -2.69 -11.99 -21.62
CA ALA A 215 -2.38 -12.13 -20.20
C ALA A 215 -0.96 -11.64 -19.87
N GLY A 216 0.03 -12.01 -20.69
CA GLY A 216 1.41 -11.54 -20.54
C GLY A 216 1.55 -10.02 -20.70
N VAL A 217 0.84 -9.44 -21.67
CA VAL A 217 0.78 -7.99 -21.87
C VAL A 217 0.10 -7.28 -20.71
N THR A 218 -1.01 -7.81 -20.23
CA THR A 218 -1.73 -7.28 -19.04
C THR A 218 -0.84 -7.28 -17.81
N TYR A 219 -0.07 -8.37 -17.61
CA TYR A 219 0.92 -8.44 -16.53
C TYR A 219 2.02 -7.36 -16.70
N MET A 220 2.52 -7.14 -17.89
CA MET A 220 3.51 -6.09 -18.16
C MET A 220 2.95 -4.68 -17.95
N LEU A 221 1.68 -4.45 -18.30
CA LEU A 221 0.97 -3.20 -17.96
C LEU A 221 0.85 -3.01 -16.44
N GLY A 222 0.59 -4.07 -15.68
CA GLY A 222 0.59 -4.06 -14.22
C GLY A 222 1.96 -3.70 -13.62
N LEU A 223 3.05 -4.20 -14.21
CA LEU A 223 4.40 -3.79 -13.83
C LEU A 223 4.68 -2.32 -14.17
N ALA A 224 4.23 -1.84 -15.31
CA ALA A 224 4.36 -0.44 -15.70
C ALA A 224 3.55 0.49 -14.78
N LEU A 225 2.38 0.05 -14.32
CA LEU A 225 1.59 0.74 -13.29
C LEU A 225 2.44 0.99 -12.02
N SER A 226 3.18 0.00 -11.54
CA SER A 226 4.04 0.15 -10.36
C SER A 226 5.16 1.17 -10.54
N GLN A 227 5.48 1.53 -11.79
CA GLN A 227 6.43 2.59 -12.17
C GLN A 227 5.75 3.95 -12.37
N GLY A 228 4.43 4.02 -12.16
CA GLY A 228 3.63 5.24 -12.28
C GLY A 228 3.10 5.53 -13.68
N HIS A 229 3.20 4.58 -14.63
CA HIS A 229 2.60 4.71 -15.96
C HIS A 229 1.09 4.44 -15.93
N SER A 230 0.29 5.22 -16.63
CA SER A 230 -1.15 4.95 -16.85
C SER A 230 -1.37 4.12 -18.12
N CYS A 231 -0.49 4.25 -19.10
CA CYS A 231 -0.52 3.55 -20.36
C CYS A 231 0.92 3.26 -20.83
N VAL A 232 1.07 2.46 -21.86
CA VAL A 232 2.38 2.15 -22.46
C VAL A 232 2.28 2.16 -23.98
N PRO A 233 3.23 2.82 -24.72
CA PRO A 233 3.30 2.72 -26.17
C PRO A 233 3.42 1.27 -26.63
N ILE A 234 2.66 0.87 -27.66
CA ILE A 234 2.60 -0.51 -28.16
C ILE A 234 3.98 -1.10 -28.48
N ASP A 235 4.86 -0.32 -29.10
CA ASP A 235 6.21 -0.79 -29.44
C ASP A 235 7.07 -1.06 -28.20
N SER A 236 6.96 -0.20 -27.18
CA SER A 236 7.66 -0.39 -25.90
C SER A 236 7.09 -1.58 -25.12
N LEU A 237 5.76 -1.72 -25.13
CA LEU A 237 5.06 -2.82 -24.49
C LEU A 237 5.44 -4.15 -25.11
N ALA A 238 5.37 -4.27 -26.44
CA ALA A 238 5.78 -5.46 -27.16
C ALA A 238 7.25 -5.83 -26.89
N LYS A 239 8.17 -4.84 -26.94
CA LYS A 239 9.58 -5.05 -26.63
C LYS A 239 9.82 -5.57 -25.21
N ASN A 240 9.13 -4.98 -24.24
CA ASN A 240 9.28 -5.36 -22.83
C ASN A 240 8.66 -6.73 -22.51
N THR A 241 7.71 -7.20 -23.34
CA THR A 241 7.05 -8.50 -23.20
C THR A 241 7.88 -9.65 -23.81
N VAL A 242 8.83 -9.37 -24.74
CA VAL A 242 9.71 -10.38 -25.35
C VAL A 242 10.41 -11.30 -24.34
N PRO A 243 11.07 -10.79 -23.29
CA PRO A 243 11.73 -11.64 -22.28
C PRO A 243 10.77 -12.51 -21.49
N LEU A 244 9.52 -12.07 -21.32
CA LEU A 244 8.50 -12.79 -20.57
C LEU A 244 7.92 -13.97 -21.35
N LEU A 245 7.54 -13.74 -22.61
CA LEU A 245 6.86 -14.74 -23.44
C LEU A 245 7.79 -15.57 -24.30
N HIS A 246 9.06 -15.14 -24.46
CA HIS A 246 10.04 -15.74 -25.37
C HIS A 246 9.56 -15.83 -26.84
N LEU A 247 8.77 -14.83 -27.27
CA LEU A 247 8.29 -14.69 -28.64
C LEU A 247 8.98 -13.54 -29.36
N SER A 248 8.90 -13.53 -30.70
CA SER A 248 9.37 -12.38 -31.48
C SER A 248 8.49 -11.15 -31.25
N ILE A 249 9.08 -9.97 -31.36
CA ILE A 249 8.34 -8.70 -31.13
C ILE A 249 7.17 -8.55 -32.13
N GLY A 250 7.30 -9.08 -33.38
CA GLY A 250 6.21 -9.02 -34.35
C GLY A 250 4.99 -9.82 -33.94
N ILE A 251 5.17 -11.06 -33.46
CA ILE A 251 4.07 -11.92 -32.96
C ILE A 251 3.37 -11.27 -31.79
N ILE A 252 4.14 -10.71 -30.84
CA ILE A 252 3.56 -10.03 -29.68
C ILE A 252 2.77 -8.81 -30.12
N LYS A 253 3.29 -8.01 -31.05
CA LYS A 253 2.61 -6.83 -31.55
C LYS A 253 1.31 -7.18 -32.28
N GLU A 254 1.32 -8.18 -33.14
CA GLU A 254 0.10 -8.71 -33.79
C GLU A 254 -0.92 -9.19 -32.75
N GLY A 255 -0.49 -9.89 -31.68
CA GLY A 255 -1.36 -10.32 -30.61
C GLY A 255 -1.98 -9.14 -29.82
N ILE A 256 -1.19 -8.07 -29.55
CA ILE A 256 -1.72 -6.85 -28.92
C ILE A 256 -2.75 -6.17 -29.85
N GLU A 257 -2.46 -6.05 -31.15
CA GLU A 257 -3.37 -5.45 -32.13
C GLU A 257 -4.68 -6.26 -32.22
N SER A 258 -4.62 -7.61 -32.18
CA SER A 258 -5.79 -8.48 -32.12
C SER A 258 -6.60 -8.23 -30.85
N ALA A 259 -5.95 -8.21 -29.67
CA ALA A 259 -6.61 -7.97 -28.40
C ALA A 259 -7.28 -6.58 -28.33
N ILE A 260 -6.68 -5.56 -28.96
CA ILE A 260 -7.31 -4.24 -29.11
C ILE A 260 -8.54 -4.33 -30.00
N GLY A 261 -8.43 -5.00 -31.16
CA GLY A 261 -9.54 -5.18 -32.11
C GLY A 261 -10.73 -5.95 -31.52
N GLU A 262 -10.47 -6.86 -30.59
CA GLU A 262 -11.48 -7.63 -29.86
C GLU A 262 -12.05 -6.89 -28.62
N GLY A 263 -11.50 -5.71 -28.30
CA GLY A 263 -11.94 -4.90 -27.14
C GLY A 263 -11.42 -5.42 -25.79
N LEU A 264 -10.47 -6.34 -25.78
CA LEU A 264 -9.88 -6.89 -24.55
C LEU A 264 -8.89 -5.90 -23.90
N LEU A 265 -8.17 -5.13 -24.73
CA LEU A 265 -7.23 -4.11 -24.30
C LEU A 265 -7.67 -2.74 -24.84
N PRO A 266 -8.03 -1.77 -23.98
CA PRO A 266 -8.33 -0.42 -24.44
C PRO A 266 -7.07 0.31 -24.89
N SER A 267 -7.20 1.15 -25.89
CA SER A 267 -6.10 1.94 -26.42
C SER A 267 -6.54 3.35 -26.86
N LEU A 268 -5.58 4.26 -26.90
CA LEU A 268 -5.73 5.60 -27.46
C LEU A 268 -4.58 5.88 -28.40
N THR A 269 -4.82 6.69 -29.41
CA THR A 269 -3.79 7.15 -30.34
C THR A 269 -3.41 8.61 -30.06
N TYR A 270 -2.13 8.86 -29.90
CA TYR A 270 -1.58 10.20 -29.78
C TYR A 270 -0.26 10.31 -30.57
N GLU A 271 -0.11 11.37 -31.35
CA GLU A 271 1.06 11.58 -32.23
C GLU A 271 1.42 10.32 -33.09
N LYS A 272 0.42 9.67 -33.69
CA LYS A 272 0.54 8.43 -34.48
C LYS A 272 1.06 7.21 -33.68
N THR A 273 1.14 7.28 -32.39
CA THR A 273 1.53 6.17 -31.52
C THR A 273 0.30 5.63 -30.79
N VAL A 274 0.11 4.32 -30.82
CA VAL A 274 -0.93 3.63 -30.06
C VAL A 274 -0.43 3.37 -28.65
N TYR A 275 -1.20 3.79 -27.65
CA TYR A 275 -0.95 3.57 -26.23
C TYR A 275 -1.97 2.59 -25.69
N VAL A 276 -1.51 1.56 -25.03
CA VAL A 276 -2.32 0.47 -24.48
C VAL A 276 -2.50 0.67 -22.99
N TYR A 277 -3.69 0.37 -22.49
CA TYR A 277 -4.08 0.59 -21.11
C TYR A 277 -4.60 -0.67 -20.42
N LEU A 278 -4.62 -0.62 -19.08
CA LEU A 278 -5.55 -1.41 -18.29
C LEU A 278 -6.92 -0.72 -18.28
N ASN A 279 -8.01 -1.47 -18.28
CA ASN A 279 -9.39 -0.96 -18.39
C ASN A 279 -9.71 0.16 -17.41
N PHE A 280 -9.36 -0.01 -16.13
CA PHE A 280 -9.67 0.98 -15.09
C PHE A 280 -8.88 2.30 -15.27
N LEU A 281 -7.65 2.24 -15.82
CA LEU A 281 -6.85 3.43 -16.09
C LEU A 281 -7.31 4.19 -17.33
N TYR A 282 -7.71 3.46 -18.37
CA TYR A 282 -8.36 4.05 -19.51
C TYR A 282 -9.59 4.85 -19.09
N LYS A 283 -10.48 4.22 -18.31
CA LYS A 283 -11.66 4.86 -17.76
C LYS A 283 -11.29 6.07 -16.90
N ALA A 284 -10.28 5.92 -16.03
CA ALA A 284 -9.87 7.00 -15.13
C ALA A 284 -9.36 8.24 -15.91
N GLU A 285 -8.54 8.09 -16.95
CA GLU A 285 -8.04 9.22 -17.74
C GLU A 285 -9.12 9.85 -18.61
N THR A 286 -9.88 9.04 -19.35
CA THR A 286 -10.90 9.55 -20.28
C THR A 286 -12.03 10.25 -19.54
N GLN A 287 -12.63 9.60 -18.53
CA GLN A 287 -13.76 10.19 -17.81
C GLN A 287 -13.32 11.39 -16.94
N SER A 288 -12.13 11.37 -16.33
CA SER A 288 -11.62 12.55 -15.63
C SER A 288 -11.48 13.75 -16.57
N ALA A 289 -11.01 13.54 -17.80
CA ALA A 289 -10.90 14.61 -18.78
C ALA A 289 -12.28 15.17 -19.19
N ASP A 290 -13.25 14.29 -19.38
CA ASP A 290 -14.61 14.69 -19.75
C ASP A 290 -15.31 15.43 -18.63
N ILE A 291 -15.24 14.97 -17.37
CA ILE A 291 -15.81 15.63 -16.21
C ILE A 291 -15.20 17.03 -16.04
N LEU A 292 -13.86 17.17 -16.10
CA LEU A 292 -13.20 18.46 -15.97
C LEU A 292 -13.61 19.44 -17.07
N LYS A 293 -13.67 18.99 -18.33
CA LYS A 293 -14.16 19.80 -19.44
C LYS A 293 -15.61 20.26 -19.19
N GLY A 294 -16.47 19.35 -18.73
CA GLY A 294 -17.84 19.66 -18.35
C GLY A 294 -17.93 20.71 -17.24
N MET A 295 -17.09 20.59 -16.21
CA MET A 295 -17.05 21.59 -15.11
C MET A 295 -16.67 22.98 -15.60
N LEU A 296 -15.78 23.10 -16.60
CA LEU A 296 -15.37 24.39 -17.15
C LEU A 296 -16.43 25.01 -18.09
N CYS A 297 -17.24 24.19 -18.75
CA CYS A 297 -18.32 24.71 -19.62
C CYS A 297 -19.46 25.35 -18.82
N HIS A 298 -19.70 24.93 -17.57
CA HIS A 298 -20.80 25.38 -16.74
C HIS A 298 -20.31 26.21 -15.55
N GLN A 299 -19.57 27.26 -15.80
CA GLN A 299 -19.09 28.17 -14.76
C GLN A 299 -20.20 29.09 -14.25
N LYS A 300 -20.40 29.13 -12.93
CA LYS A 300 -21.32 30.04 -12.25
C LYS A 300 -20.53 30.84 -11.21
N SER A 301 -20.29 32.11 -11.49
CA SER A 301 -19.65 33.01 -10.53
C SER A 301 -20.60 33.31 -9.36
N LEU A 302 -20.04 33.26 -8.14
CA LEU A 302 -20.75 33.67 -6.90
C LEU A 302 -20.62 35.15 -6.60
N GLY A 303 -19.81 35.89 -7.36
CA GLY A 303 -19.55 37.31 -7.15
C GLY A 303 -18.15 37.62 -6.60
N THR A 304 -18.00 38.74 -5.93
CA THR A 304 -16.73 39.19 -5.36
C THR A 304 -16.56 38.70 -3.91
N ALA A 305 -15.33 38.38 -3.53
CA ALA A 305 -14.94 37.99 -2.18
C ALA A 305 -14.38 39.12 -1.32
N ALA A 306 -14.44 40.38 -1.81
CA ALA A 306 -13.79 41.51 -1.16
C ALA A 306 -14.17 41.68 0.31
N LEU A 307 -15.46 41.56 0.65
CA LEU A 307 -15.94 41.67 2.04
C LEU A 307 -15.45 40.53 2.91
N ALA A 308 -15.33 39.30 2.34
CA ALA A 308 -14.78 38.12 3.05
C ALA A 308 -13.29 38.35 3.35
N ILE A 309 -12.53 38.84 2.39
CA ILE A 309 -11.11 39.17 2.54
C ILE A 309 -10.91 40.21 3.64
N GLU A 310 -11.63 41.32 3.61
CA GLU A 310 -11.57 42.37 4.66
C GLU A 310 -11.94 41.82 6.04
N LYS A 311 -12.99 40.98 6.14
CA LYS A 311 -13.40 40.32 7.36
C LYS A 311 -12.29 39.44 7.88
N PHE A 312 -11.75 38.56 7.02
CA PHE A 312 -10.69 37.61 7.38
C PHE A 312 -9.41 38.32 7.86
N GLU A 313 -8.96 39.34 7.15
CA GLU A 313 -7.78 40.17 7.51
C GLU A 313 -7.95 40.83 8.88
N ARG A 314 -9.13 41.42 9.14
CA ARG A 314 -9.46 42.04 10.43
C ARG A 314 -9.52 41.04 11.58
N GLU A 315 -10.20 39.94 11.41
CA GLU A 315 -10.40 38.92 12.46
C GLU A 315 -9.10 38.18 12.82
N ASN A 316 -8.22 37.97 11.86
CA ASN A 316 -6.95 37.26 12.07
C ASN A 316 -5.75 38.22 12.29
N HIS A 317 -5.94 39.52 12.23
CA HIS A 317 -4.88 40.58 12.37
C HIS A 317 -3.72 40.34 11.40
N ILE A 318 -4.01 40.01 10.14
CA ILE A 318 -3.03 39.77 9.09
C ILE A 318 -3.45 40.53 7.82
N THR A 319 -2.49 40.69 6.91
CA THR A 319 -2.76 41.18 5.56
C THR A 319 -2.38 40.10 4.57
N LEU A 320 -3.31 39.74 3.69
CA LEU A 320 -3.06 38.78 2.62
C LEU A 320 -2.22 39.43 1.52
N ALA A 321 -1.29 38.67 0.92
CA ALA A 321 -0.59 39.12 -0.28
C ALA A 321 -1.57 39.23 -1.45
N GLU A 322 -1.24 40.06 -2.45
CA GLU A 322 -2.12 40.28 -3.61
C GLU A 322 -2.46 38.96 -4.33
N GLU A 323 -1.48 38.08 -4.54
CA GLU A 323 -1.70 36.75 -5.12
C GLU A 323 -2.64 35.87 -4.29
N GLN A 324 -2.67 36.04 -2.96
CA GLN A 324 -3.62 35.32 -2.07
C GLN A 324 -5.04 35.92 -2.19
N LYS A 325 -5.16 37.25 -2.29
CA LYS A 325 -6.45 37.91 -2.51
C LYS A 325 -7.03 37.51 -3.86
N GLU A 326 -6.22 37.51 -4.92
CA GLU A 326 -6.61 37.05 -6.24
C GLU A 326 -7.09 35.59 -6.20
N ALA A 327 -6.44 34.70 -5.43
CA ALA A 327 -6.86 33.32 -5.28
C ALA A 327 -8.23 33.19 -4.59
N VAL A 328 -8.51 34.00 -3.54
CA VAL A 328 -9.83 34.00 -2.88
C VAL A 328 -10.92 34.46 -3.83
N GLU A 329 -10.65 35.56 -4.58
CA GLU A 329 -11.57 36.07 -5.60
C GLU A 329 -11.83 35.03 -6.70
N GLU A 330 -10.77 34.35 -7.18
CA GLU A 330 -10.88 33.32 -8.22
C GLU A 330 -11.63 32.08 -7.73
N ALA A 331 -11.47 31.68 -6.47
CA ALA A 331 -12.21 30.59 -5.86
C ALA A 331 -13.74 30.81 -5.88
N MET A 332 -14.18 32.09 -5.81
CA MET A 332 -15.61 32.43 -5.89
C MET A 332 -16.12 32.58 -7.33
N LYS A 333 -15.19 32.75 -8.29
CA LYS A 333 -15.55 32.89 -9.72
C LYS A 333 -15.55 31.56 -10.45
N SER A 334 -14.56 30.70 -10.20
CA SER A 334 -14.33 29.48 -10.97
C SER A 334 -14.85 28.22 -10.26
N ARG A 335 -15.32 27.24 -11.01
CA ARG A 335 -15.70 25.93 -10.47
C ARG A 335 -14.50 25.06 -10.14
N VAL A 336 -13.42 25.21 -10.89
CA VAL A 336 -12.15 24.50 -10.63
C VAL A 336 -11.04 25.53 -10.51
N LEU A 337 -10.24 25.42 -9.46
CA LEU A 337 -9.09 26.28 -9.21
C LEU A 337 -7.90 25.42 -8.74
N VAL A 338 -6.73 25.69 -9.25
CA VAL A 338 -5.48 25.14 -8.75
C VAL A 338 -4.68 26.20 -8.00
N ILE A 339 -4.26 25.89 -6.78
CA ILE A 339 -3.38 26.70 -5.97
C ILE A 339 -2.07 25.94 -5.78
N THR A 340 -0.98 26.48 -6.32
CA THR A 340 0.34 25.84 -6.17
C THR A 340 1.35 26.81 -5.56
N GLY A 341 2.23 26.25 -4.74
CA GLY A 341 3.28 27.02 -4.07
C GLY A 341 4.15 26.14 -3.19
N GLY A 342 5.37 26.56 -2.96
CA GLY A 342 6.32 25.88 -2.09
C GLY A 342 5.91 25.87 -0.62
N PRO A 343 6.73 25.30 0.24
CA PRO A 343 6.50 25.32 1.69
C PRO A 343 6.60 26.78 2.22
N GLY A 344 5.75 27.08 3.20
CA GLY A 344 5.77 28.40 3.84
C GLY A 344 5.12 29.54 3.05
N THR A 345 4.51 29.29 1.89
CA THR A 345 3.81 30.32 1.08
C THR A 345 2.41 30.66 1.59
N GLY A 346 2.00 30.14 2.75
CA GLY A 346 0.72 30.47 3.35
C GLY A 346 -0.49 29.76 2.73
N LYS A 347 -0.30 28.59 2.08
CA LYS A 347 -1.40 27.78 1.51
C LYS A 347 -2.54 27.56 2.51
N THR A 348 -2.22 27.16 3.74
CA THR A 348 -3.24 26.90 4.77
C THR A 348 -3.98 28.16 5.21
N THR A 349 -3.28 29.30 5.30
CA THR A 349 -3.90 30.60 5.58
C THR A 349 -4.86 30.99 4.46
N LEU A 350 -4.47 30.75 3.22
CA LEU A 350 -5.30 30.99 2.05
C LEU A 350 -6.55 30.09 2.05
N VAL A 351 -6.40 28.80 2.38
CA VAL A 351 -7.56 27.87 2.53
C VAL A 351 -8.55 28.43 3.55
N ARG A 352 -8.09 28.93 4.70
CA ARG A 352 -8.97 29.55 5.71
C ARG A 352 -9.70 30.80 5.17
N ALA A 353 -9.01 31.65 4.39
CA ALA A 353 -9.63 32.81 3.78
C ALA A 353 -10.71 32.40 2.75
N ILE A 354 -10.46 31.32 1.98
CA ILE A 354 -11.44 30.76 1.04
C ILE A 354 -12.66 30.19 1.78
N ILE A 355 -12.45 29.50 2.91
CA ILE A 355 -13.54 28.99 3.76
C ILE A 355 -14.41 30.17 4.23
N THR A 356 -13.79 31.25 4.73
CA THR A 356 -14.53 32.46 5.15
C THR A 356 -15.35 33.07 4.00
N ALA A 357 -14.82 33.05 2.77
CA ALA A 357 -15.55 33.50 1.60
C ALA A 357 -16.69 32.54 1.21
N ALA A 358 -16.49 31.25 1.30
CA ALA A 358 -17.51 30.24 1.04
C ALA A 358 -18.68 30.31 2.03
N GLU A 359 -18.38 30.54 3.31
CA GLU A 359 -19.39 30.73 4.37
C GLU A 359 -20.29 31.95 4.12
N GLN A 360 -19.76 33.03 3.54
CA GLN A 360 -20.58 34.20 3.18
C GLN A 360 -21.58 33.92 2.05
N HIS A 361 -21.35 32.86 1.30
CA HIS A 361 -22.22 32.39 0.22
C HIS A 361 -23.05 31.15 0.62
N ASP A 362 -23.08 30.83 1.92
CA ASP A 362 -23.80 29.68 2.48
C ASP A 362 -23.39 28.32 1.85
N LEU A 363 -22.14 28.20 1.37
CA LEU A 363 -21.63 26.95 0.78
C LEU A 363 -21.21 25.96 1.88
N LYS A 364 -21.61 24.72 1.71
CA LYS A 364 -21.08 23.59 2.48
C LYS A 364 -19.68 23.24 1.97
N VAL A 365 -18.68 23.34 2.85
CA VAL A 365 -17.27 23.08 2.51
C VAL A 365 -16.85 21.74 3.07
N HIS A 366 -16.12 20.93 2.29
CA HIS A 366 -15.43 19.73 2.75
C HIS A 366 -13.94 19.84 2.47
N LEU A 367 -13.15 19.67 3.52
CA LEU A 367 -11.68 19.64 3.43
C LEU A 367 -11.19 18.22 3.32
N MET A 368 -10.33 17.96 2.35
CA MET A 368 -9.80 16.63 2.10
C MET A 368 -8.29 16.64 1.90
N ALA A 369 -7.65 15.50 2.15
CA ALA A 369 -6.26 15.26 1.77
C ALA A 369 -6.03 13.80 1.37
N PRO A 370 -4.98 13.48 0.58
CA PRO A 370 -4.69 12.10 0.18
C PRO A 370 -4.28 11.18 1.35
N THR A 371 -3.72 11.75 2.42
CA THR A 371 -3.22 10.99 3.58
C THR A 371 -3.86 11.46 4.89
N GLY A 372 -4.02 10.53 5.86
CA GLY A 372 -4.58 10.85 7.18
C GLY A 372 -3.81 11.93 7.93
N ARG A 373 -2.49 11.93 7.78
CA ARG A 373 -1.61 12.91 8.40
C ARG A 373 -1.79 14.31 7.82
N ALA A 374 -1.93 14.42 6.50
CA ALA A 374 -2.21 15.69 5.84
C ALA A 374 -3.61 16.20 6.22
N ALA A 375 -4.62 15.32 6.26
CA ALA A 375 -5.98 15.66 6.71
C ALA A 375 -6.00 16.19 8.14
N LYS A 376 -5.34 15.49 9.09
CA LYS A 376 -5.24 15.96 10.48
C LYS A 376 -4.55 17.33 10.59
N ARG A 377 -3.46 17.52 9.83
CA ARG A 377 -2.75 18.82 9.80
C ARG A 377 -3.64 19.92 9.25
N LEU A 378 -4.36 19.63 8.17
CA LEU A 378 -5.30 20.56 7.55
C LEU A 378 -6.41 20.93 8.53
N ALA A 379 -7.01 19.96 9.23
CA ALA A 379 -8.06 20.19 10.22
C ALA A 379 -7.59 21.10 11.36
N VAL A 380 -6.42 20.83 11.95
CA VAL A 380 -5.86 21.68 13.02
C VAL A 380 -5.59 23.11 12.53
N ALA A 381 -5.05 23.25 11.34
CA ALA A 381 -4.62 24.54 10.83
C ALA A 381 -5.78 25.39 10.25
N SER A 382 -6.85 24.74 9.77
CA SER A 382 -8.07 25.40 9.27
C SER A 382 -9.12 25.65 10.36
N HIS A 383 -9.02 24.97 11.51
CA HIS A 383 -10.04 24.91 12.57
C HIS A 383 -11.37 24.34 12.08
N MET A 384 -11.32 23.45 11.07
CA MET A 384 -12.46 22.76 10.49
C MET A 384 -12.11 21.27 10.28
N ASP A 385 -13.07 20.39 10.42
CA ASP A 385 -12.84 18.96 10.20
C ASP A 385 -12.36 18.69 8.77
N ALA A 386 -11.44 17.75 8.63
CA ALA A 386 -10.90 17.33 7.35
C ALA A 386 -10.73 15.81 7.32
N ASP A 387 -11.07 15.21 6.19
CA ASP A 387 -11.02 13.77 5.99
C ASP A 387 -9.95 13.38 4.96
N THR A 388 -9.57 12.10 4.97
CA THR A 388 -8.87 11.56 3.81
C THR A 388 -9.85 11.42 2.65
N ILE A 389 -9.38 11.58 1.40
CA ILE A 389 -10.21 11.36 0.21
C ILE A 389 -10.86 9.97 0.28
N HIS A 390 -10.12 8.94 0.68
CA HIS A 390 -10.64 7.58 0.84
C HIS A 390 -11.81 7.50 1.84
N LYS A 391 -11.70 8.20 2.99
CA LYS A 391 -12.76 8.21 4.00
C LYS A 391 -13.98 8.99 3.51
N ALA A 392 -13.76 10.14 2.88
CA ALA A 392 -14.84 10.96 2.32
C ALA A 392 -15.62 10.23 1.21
N LEU A 393 -14.92 9.39 0.44
CA LEU A 393 -15.53 8.56 -0.59
C LEU A 393 -16.03 7.19 -0.08
N GLU A 394 -15.98 6.96 1.24
CA GLU A 394 -16.42 5.72 1.88
C GLU A 394 -15.77 4.47 1.25
N ALA A 395 -14.42 4.49 1.20
CA ALA A 395 -13.64 3.43 0.60
C ALA A 395 -13.69 2.14 1.42
N GLU A 396 -14.11 1.04 0.82
CA GLU A 396 -14.13 -0.30 1.39
C GLU A 396 -13.14 -1.21 0.68
N LYS A 397 -12.47 -2.07 1.42
CA LYS A 397 -11.62 -3.10 0.85
C LYS A 397 -12.43 -4.33 0.49
N ARG A 398 -12.32 -4.78 -0.74
CA ARG A 398 -12.82 -6.10 -1.15
C ARG A 398 -11.95 -7.22 -0.60
N GLU A 399 -12.51 -8.42 -0.53
CA GLU A 399 -11.77 -9.63 -0.16
C GLU A 399 -10.61 -9.96 -1.13
N ASP A 400 -10.72 -9.56 -2.39
CA ASP A 400 -9.69 -9.69 -3.44
C ASP A 400 -8.55 -8.64 -3.34
N GLY A 401 -8.61 -7.74 -2.34
CA GLY A 401 -7.64 -6.68 -2.10
C GLY A 401 -7.91 -5.39 -2.88
N GLY A 402 -8.92 -5.35 -3.75
CA GLY A 402 -9.37 -4.15 -4.44
C GLY A 402 -10.01 -3.13 -3.48
N THR A 403 -10.07 -1.88 -3.90
CA THR A 403 -10.79 -0.82 -3.18
C THR A 403 -12.03 -0.42 -3.97
N VAL A 404 -13.18 -0.37 -3.31
CA VAL A 404 -14.44 0.15 -3.85
C VAL A 404 -14.77 1.42 -3.12
N PHE A 405 -15.32 2.38 -3.83
CA PHE A 405 -15.79 3.63 -3.28
C PHE A 405 -17.32 3.65 -3.36
N SER A 406 -17.99 3.92 -2.24
CA SER A 406 -19.46 3.96 -2.19
C SER A 406 -20.00 5.28 -2.72
N ARG A 407 -19.21 6.36 -2.62
CA ARG A 407 -19.57 7.65 -3.19
C ARG A 407 -19.12 7.73 -4.64
N ASP A 408 -20.07 7.94 -5.54
CA ASP A 408 -19.88 8.06 -6.99
C ASP A 408 -20.97 8.92 -7.64
N GLU A 409 -21.17 8.82 -8.94
CA GLU A 409 -22.23 9.53 -9.69
C GLU A 409 -23.63 9.23 -9.20
N SER A 410 -23.87 8.03 -8.65
CA SER A 410 -25.20 7.59 -8.17
C SER A 410 -25.48 8.05 -6.73
N ASP A 411 -24.44 8.28 -5.94
CA ASP A 411 -24.51 8.78 -4.57
C ASP A 411 -23.38 9.83 -4.33
N PRO A 412 -23.53 11.04 -4.88
CA PRO A 412 -22.49 12.05 -4.83
C PRO A 412 -22.34 12.68 -3.44
N LEU A 413 -21.21 13.35 -3.25
CA LEU A 413 -20.96 14.18 -2.08
C LEU A 413 -21.98 15.33 -2.00
N GLU A 414 -22.43 15.66 -0.79
CA GLU A 414 -23.44 16.69 -0.56
C GLU A 414 -22.87 18.13 -0.59
N GLU A 415 -21.56 18.28 -0.42
CA GLU A 415 -20.91 19.56 -0.25
C GLU A 415 -20.84 20.34 -1.56
N ASP A 416 -20.83 21.69 -1.42
CA ASP A 416 -20.82 22.62 -2.54
C ASP A 416 -19.40 22.98 -2.98
N LEU A 417 -18.45 22.91 -2.05
CA LEU A 417 -17.04 23.24 -2.25
C LEU A 417 -16.15 22.17 -1.64
N ILE A 418 -15.38 21.49 -2.48
CA ILE A 418 -14.37 20.52 -2.07
C ILE A 418 -13.00 21.17 -2.19
N ILE A 419 -12.22 21.16 -1.10
CA ILE A 419 -10.83 21.66 -1.09
C ILE A 419 -9.91 20.47 -0.77
N VAL A 420 -9.03 20.15 -1.69
CA VAL A 420 -8.05 19.06 -1.54
C VAL A 420 -6.66 19.64 -1.32
N ASP A 421 -6.11 19.47 -0.11
CA ASP A 421 -4.71 19.81 0.17
C ASP A 421 -3.79 18.63 -0.18
N GLU A 422 -2.49 18.94 -0.42
CA GLU A 422 -1.48 17.96 -0.89
C GLU A 422 -1.93 17.22 -2.17
N ALA A 423 -2.65 17.89 -3.08
CA ALA A 423 -3.17 17.32 -4.32
C ALA A 423 -2.08 16.77 -5.26
N SER A 424 -0.82 17.17 -5.09
CA SER A 424 0.33 16.61 -5.82
C SER A 424 0.59 15.12 -5.55
N MET A 425 0.05 14.57 -4.44
CA MET A 425 0.15 13.15 -4.11
C MET A 425 -0.96 12.28 -4.73
N MET A 426 -1.95 12.89 -5.36
CA MET A 426 -3.11 12.21 -5.91
C MET A 426 -2.80 11.64 -7.29
N ASP A 427 -2.97 10.33 -7.46
CA ASP A 427 -2.84 9.65 -8.74
C ASP A 427 -4.13 9.78 -9.59
N ILE A 428 -4.08 9.30 -10.83
CA ILE A 428 -5.22 9.45 -11.75
C ILE A 428 -6.44 8.63 -11.32
N SER A 429 -6.23 7.48 -10.66
CA SER A 429 -7.34 6.63 -10.19
C SER A 429 -8.09 7.29 -9.05
N LEU A 430 -7.37 7.78 -8.03
CA LEU A 430 -7.98 8.48 -6.91
C LEU A 430 -8.64 9.79 -7.36
N PHE A 431 -8.01 10.50 -8.32
CA PHE A 431 -8.56 11.70 -8.91
C PHE A 431 -9.87 11.44 -9.65
N TYR A 432 -9.94 10.35 -10.41
CA TYR A 432 -11.15 9.93 -11.09
C TYR A 432 -12.30 9.67 -10.10
N HIS A 433 -12.06 8.88 -9.05
CA HIS A 433 -13.09 8.59 -8.06
C HIS A 433 -13.56 9.84 -7.33
N LEU A 434 -12.66 10.78 -7.04
CA LEU A 434 -13.04 12.07 -6.47
C LEU A 434 -13.95 12.86 -7.42
N LEU A 435 -13.56 12.98 -8.70
CA LEU A 435 -14.36 13.71 -9.69
C LEU A 435 -15.74 13.08 -9.90
N SER A 436 -15.82 11.75 -9.96
CA SER A 436 -17.07 11.00 -10.14
C SER A 436 -18.04 11.18 -8.97
N ALA A 437 -17.52 11.48 -7.77
CA ALA A 437 -18.34 11.70 -6.59
C ALA A 437 -18.78 13.17 -6.41
N LEU A 438 -18.35 14.08 -7.27
CA LEU A 438 -18.78 15.48 -7.20
C LEU A 438 -20.23 15.63 -7.70
N LYS A 439 -21.06 16.34 -6.95
CA LYS A 439 -22.38 16.72 -7.47
C LYS A 439 -22.28 17.72 -8.61
N GLU A 440 -23.32 17.83 -9.42
CA GLU A 440 -23.34 18.59 -10.67
C GLU A 440 -22.84 20.05 -10.53
N ASP A 441 -23.17 20.76 -9.45
CA ASP A 441 -22.80 22.16 -9.22
C ASP A 441 -21.61 22.35 -8.27
N ALA A 442 -20.94 21.28 -7.86
CA ALA A 442 -19.81 21.34 -6.92
C ALA A 442 -18.62 22.13 -7.50
N ARG A 443 -17.88 22.75 -6.61
CA ARG A 443 -16.61 23.42 -6.88
C ARG A 443 -15.46 22.60 -6.35
N LEU A 444 -14.32 22.62 -7.05
CA LEU A 444 -13.13 21.88 -6.69
C LEU A 444 -11.91 22.80 -6.64
N ILE A 445 -11.28 22.86 -5.48
CA ILE A 445 -10.01 23.58 -5.31
C ILE A 445 -8.91 22.56 -4.99
N LEU A 446 -7.89 22.51 -5.84
CA LEU A 446 -6.74 21.64 -5.71
C LEU A 446 -5.55 22.46 -5.19
N VAL A 447 -5.10 22.16 -3.98
CA VAL A 447 -3.96 22.83 -3.34
C VAL A 447 -2.78 21.85 -3.29
N GLY A 448 -1.62 22.26 -3.78
CA GLY A 448 -0.46 21.37 -3.79
C GLY A 448 0.85 22.04 -4.17
N ASP A 449 1.90 21.24 -4.20
CA ASP A 449 3.24 21.67 -4.63
C ASP A 449 3.74 20.71 -5.70
N VAL A 450 3.80 21.16 -6.95
CA VAL A 450 4.15 20.33 -8.11
C VAL A 450 5.63 19.96 -8.21
N ASP A 451 6.47 20.64 -7.42
CA ASP A 451 7.92 20.38 -7.38
C ASP A 451 8.27 19.27 -6.37
N GLN A 452 7.31 18.88 -5.50
CA GLN A 452 7.45 17.72 -4.61
C GLN A 452 7.40 16.40 -5.38
N LEU A 453 7.58 15.30 -4.63
CA LEU A 453 7.46 13.95 -5.17
C LEU A 453 6.10 13.74 -5.84
N PRO A 454 6.07 13.11 -7.02
CA PRO A 454 4.82 12.77 -7.69
C PRO A 454 4.07 11.68 -6.91
N PRO A 455 2.79 11.40 -7.28
CA PRO A 455 2.04 10.29 -6.70
C PRO A 455 2.80 8.96 -6.77
N VAL A 456 2.57 8.07 -5.83
CA VAL A 456 3.10 6.69 -5.92
C VAL A 456 2.39 5.93 -7.04
N GLY A 457 1.09 6.14 -7.19
CA GLY A 457 0.27 5.54 -8.25
C GLY A 457 0.47 6.18 -9.64
N PRO A 458 -0.34 5.76 -10.63
CA PRO A 458 -0.17 6.13 -12.03
C PRO A 458 -0.61 7.56 -12.33
N GLY A 459 0.06 8.16 -13.32
CA GLY A 459 -0.26 9.50 -13.81
C GLY A 459 0.19 10.64 -12.87
N THR A 460 -0.06 11.87 -13.30
CA THR A 460 0.25 13.11 -12.57
C THR A 460 -0.84 14.15 -12.85
N PRO A 461 -2.09 13.95 -12.37
CA PRO A 461 -3.21 14.76 -12.77
C PRO A 461 -3.02 16.26 -12.49
N LEU A 462 -2.49 16.64 -11.32
CA LEU A 462 -2.27 18.05 -11.00
C LEU A 462 -1.31 18.75 -12.00
N LYS A 463 -0.22 18.08 -12.40
CA LYS A 463 0.71 18.62 -13.41
C LYS A 463 0.04 18.76 -14.78
N SER A 464 -0.76 17.77 -15.17
CA SER A 464 -1.49 17.79 -16.45
C SER A 464 -2.51 18.91 -16.51
N ILE A 465 -3.25 19.16 -15.42
CA ILE A 465 -4.22 20.25 -15.32
C ILE A 465 -3.54 21.62 -15.43
N ILE A 466 -2.42 21.79 -14.73
CA ILE A 466 -1.63 23.04 -14.79
C ILE A 466 -1.07 23.27 -16.20
N ALA A 467 -0.59 22.21 -16.86
CA ALA A 467 -0.06 22.31 -18.23
C ALA A 467 -1.15 22.59 -19.27
N TRP A 468 -2.39 22.20 -18.99
CA TRP A 468 -3.53 22.45 -19.87
C TRP A 468 -3.92 23.94 -19.96
N GLU A 469 -3.59 24.75 -18.97
CA GLU A 469 -3.79 26.21 -18.96
C GLU A 469 -5.25 26.69 -19.15
N LYS A 470 -6.24 25.81 -19.07
CA LYS A 470 -7.66 26.19 -19.12
C LYS A 470 -8.29 26.34 -17.73
N VAL A 471 -7.71 25.73 -16.74
CA VAL A 471 -8.08 25.88 -15.33
C VAL A 471 -7.27 27.04 -14.76
N PRO A 472 -7.90 27.97 -14.04
CA PRO A 472 -7.18 29.03 -13.32
C PRO A 472 -6.14 28.45 -12.35
N VAL A 473 -4.93 28.97 -12.38
CA VAL A 473 -3.81 28.54 -11.54
C VAL A 473 -3.23 29.74 -10.80
N THR A 474 -3.40 29.75 -9.48
CA THR A 474 -2.70 30.73 -8.63
C THR A 474 -1.37 30.15 -8.16
N ARG A 475 -0.28 30.85 -8.47
CA ARG A 475 1.08 30.49 -8.05
C ARG A 475 1.53 31.39 -6.91
N LEU A 476 1.56 30.84 -5.68
CA LEU A 476 2.02 31.56 -4.50
C LEU A 476 3.54 31.66 -4.51
N LYS A 477 4.05 32.87 -4.60
CA LYS A 477 5.49 33.20 -4.65
C LYS A 477 5.99 33.75 -3.32
N HIS A 478 5.13 34.52 -2.62
CA HIS A 478 5.50 35.14 -1.36
C HIS A 478 5.61 34.12 -0.22
N ILE A 479 6.70 34.20 0.55
CA ILE A 479 7.00 33.23 1.61
C ILE A 479 6.86 33.95 2.97
N PHE A 480 5.97 33.44 3.81
CA PHE A 480 5.64 34.03 5.11
C PHE A 480 6.28 33.33 6.30
N ARG A 481 6.76 32.10 6.10
CA ARG A 481 7.10 31.19 7.22
C ARG A 481 8.43 31.49 7.91
N GLN A 482 9.36 32.13 7.21
CA GLN A 482 10.71 32.39 7.69
C GLN A 482 11.12 33.83 7.30
N LYS A 483 12.09 34.41 8.02
CA LYS A 483 12.65 35.67 7.65
C LYS A 483 13.17 35.62 6.22
N GLU A 484 13.09 36.74 5.48
CA GLU A 484 13.81 36.90 4.22
C GLU A 484 15.26 36.43 4.43
N GLY A 485 15.75 35.50 3.58
CA GLY A 485 17.09 34.91 3.72
C GLY A 485 17.15 33.56 4.41
N SER A 486 16.05 32.80 4.51
CA SER A 486 16.11 31.43 5.02
C SER A 486 16.89 30.49 4.09
N GLY A 487 17.96 29.88 4.59
CA GLY A 487 18.81 28.97 3.83
C GLY A 487 18.08 27.74 3.28
N ILE A 488 17.02 27.27 3.95
CA ILE A 488 16.20 26.14 3.45
C ILE A 488 15.43 26.57 2.19
N ILE A 489 14.86 27.76 2.20
CA ILE A 489 14.04 28.27 1.09
C ILE A 489 14.90 28.61 -0.13
N GLU A 490 16.02 29.27 0.09
CA GLU A 490 16.98 29.59 -0.97
C GLU A 490 17.48 28.31 -1.65
N ASN A 491 17.85 27.30 -0.86
CA ASN A 491 18.25 26.03 -1.40
C ASN A 491 17.12 25.26 -2.09
N ALA A 492 15.89 25.36 -1.61
CA ALA A 492 14.72 24.79 -2.30
C ALA A 492 14.51 25.46 -3.68
N ALA A 493 14.71 26.78 -3.79
CA ALA A 493 14.65 27.50 -5.07
C ALA A 493 15.81 27.08 -6.00
N LEU A 494 17.05 27.02 -5.50
CA LEU A 494 18.19 26.54 -6.26
C LEU A 494 17.98 25.13 -6.82
N ILE A 495 17.52 24.19 -5.99
CA ILE A 495 17.23 22.81 -6.42
C ILE A 495 16.18 22.81 -7.53
N ARG A 496 15.09 23.54 -7.37
CA ARG A 496 14.02 23.63 -8.39
C ARG A 496 14.54 24.10 -9.74
N GLU A 497 15.46 25.05 -9.74
CA GLU A 497 16.11 25.58 -10.95
C GLU A 497 17.22 24.65 -11.49
N GLY A 498 17.63 23.64 -10.74
CA GLY A 498 18.71 22.73 -11.11
C GLY A 498 20.09 23.22 -10.73
N ASN A 499 20.18 24.14 -9.80
CA ASN A 499 21.40 24.68 -9.24
C ASN A 499 21.83 23.92 -7.99
N MET A 500 23.13 23.85 -7.75
CA MET A 500 23.70 23.19 -6.56
C MET A 500 23.31 23.94 -5.28
N CYS A 501 23.05 23.13 -4.23
CA CYS A 501 22.82 23.68 -2.90
C CYS A 501 24.09 24.34 -2.33
N VAL A 502 23.87 25.36 -1.52
CA VAL A 502 24.93 26.09 -0.80
C VAL A 502 24.62 26.12 0.70
N PRO A 503 25.61 25.94 1.59
CA PRO A 503 25.41 26.14 3.02
C PRO A 503 25.03 27.60 3.28
N ASP A 504 24.12 27.84 4.23
CA ASP A 504 23.78 29.20 4.62
C ASP A 504 24.60 29.69 5.83
N GLU A 505 24.86 30.99 5.91
CA GLU A 505 25.58 31.60 7.02
C GLU A 505 24.77 31.56 8.34
N GLY A 506 23.44 31.56 8.24
CA GLY A 506 22.51 31.45 9.38
C GLY A 506 22.47 30.07 10.03
N GLY A 507 23.03 29.04 9.38
CA GLY A 507 23.10 27.68 9.88
C GLY A 507 21.78 26.92 9.85
N GLU A 508 20.79 27.38 9.09
CA GLU A 508 19.52 26.69 8.87
C GLU A 508 19.68 25.55 7.86
N PHE A 509 20.60 25.67 6.89
CA PHE A 509 20.92 24.68 5.89
C PHE A 509 22.41 24.30 5.94
N LYS A 510 22.70 23.07 6.37
CA LYS A 510 24.07 22.59 6.56
C LYS A 510 24.33 21.40 5.65
N ILE A 511 25.37 21.49 4.85
CA ILE A 511 25.87 20.38 4.03
C ILE A 511 27.02 19.73 4.78
N LEU A 512 26.93 18.43 5.03
CA LEU A 512 27.94 17.63 5.68
C LEU A 512 28.52 16.66 4.65
N PRO A 513 29.64 16.99 4.02
CA PRO A 513 30.24 16.12 3.02
C PRO A 513 30.83 14.88 3.68
N VAL A 514 30.61 13.73 3.04
CA VAL A 514 31.10 12.41 3.46
C VAL A 514 31.70 11.69 2.26
N TRP A 515 32.59 10.71 2.54
CA TRP A 515 33.34 9.98 1.51
C TRP A 515 32.95 8.50 1.43
N SER A 516 32.24 7.99 2.44
CA SER A 516 31.79 6.59 2.50
C SER A 516 30.44 6.45 3.20
N GLU A 517 29.81 5.29 3.04
CA GLU A 517 28.57 4.95 3.75
C GLU A 517 28.77 4.82 5.26
N GLU A 518 29.92 4.31 5.68
CA GLU A 518 30.28 4.18 7.10
C GLU A 518 30.39 5.54 7.74
N GLU A 519 31.11 6.48 7.10
CA GLU A 519 31.23 7.86 7.58
C GLU A 519 29.87 8.56 7.63
N ALA A 520 29.02 8.35 6.62
CA ALA A 520 27.67 8.89 6.60
C ALA A 520 26.84 8.35 7.77
N PHE A 521 26.89 7.05 8.00
CA PHE A 521 26.19 6.40 9.10
C PHE A 521 26.67 6.94 10.46
N ASP A 522 27.98 7.00 10.69
CA ASP A 522 28.56 7.52 11.93
C ASP A 522 28.23 9.00 12.14
N THR A 523 28.17 9.79 11.06
CA THR A 523 27.75 11.19 11.09
C THR A 523 26.28 11.33 11.51
N VAL A 524 25.36 10.50 10.97
CA VAL A 524 23.95 10.47 11.42
C VAL A 524 23.85 10.17 12.91
N ILE A 525 24.53 9.12 13.38
CA ILE A 525 24.45 8.71 14.79
C ILE A 525 25.08 9.79 15.71
N SER A 526 26.17 10.41 15.29
CA SER A 526 26.79 11.52 16.01
C SER A 526 25.88 12.75 16.11
N LEU A 527 25.18 13.10 15.00
CA LEU A 527 24.17 14.17 15.00
C LEU A 527 22.99 13.82 15.90
N CYS A 528 22.45 12.61 15.82
CA CYS A 528 21.36 12.17 16.69
C CYS A 528 21.75 12.26 18.17
N ARG A 529 23.00 11.96 18.50
CA ARG A 529 23.53 12.11 19.87
C ARG A 529 23.64 13.56 20.27
N SER A 530 24.24 14.42 19.44
CA SER A 530 24.46 15.84 19.73
C SER A 530 23.16 16.64 19.80
N LEU A 531 22.13 16.23 19.05
CA LEU A 531 20.80 16.81 19.04
C LEU A 531 19.84 16.15 20.06
N HIS A 532 20.34 15.32 20.96
CA HIS A 532 19.57 14.67 22.03
C HIS A 532 18.30 13.97 21.55
N TYR A 533 18.38 13.23 20.42
CA TYR A 533 17.20 12.60 19.81
C TYR A 533 16.43 11.65 20.77
N GLY A 534 17.04 11.24 21.88
CA GLY A 534 16.39 10.42 22.91
C GLY A 534 15.43 11.20 23.83
N GLU A 535 15.53 12.52 23.92
CA GLU A 535 14.72 13.34 24.81
C GLU A 535 13.31 13.56 24.28
N SER A 536 12.31 13.66 25.19
CA SER A 536 10.89 13.64 24.80
C SER A 536 10.47 14.78 23.88
N LYS A 537 11.06 15.96 24.02
CA LYS A 537 10.78 17.13 23.17
C LYS A 537 11.36 16.96 21.75
N GLU A 538 12.55 16.38 21.64
CA GLU A 538 13.25 16.26 20.37
C GLU A 538 12.77 15.08 19.53
N LYS A 539 12.18 14.06 20.15
CA LYS A 539 11.69 12.86 19.42
C LYS A 539 10.70 13.17 18.30
N MET A 540 9.81 14.12 18.50
CA MET A 540 8.82 14.50 17.48
C MET A 540 9.31 15.63 16.57
N ALA A 541 10.21 16.48 17.07
CA ALA A 541 10.74 17.63 16.36
C ALA A 541 11.85 17.28 15.36
N LEU A 542 12.61 16.20 15.62
CA LEU A 542 13.70 15.72 14.79
C LEU A 542 13.28 14.51 13.95
N GLN A 543 13.68 14.49 12.68
CA GLN A 543 13.46 13.34 11.80
C GLN A 543 14.68 13.05 10.92
N VAL A 544 15.09 11.77 10.92
CA VAL A 544 16.07 11.27 9.96
C VAL A 544 15.33 10.78 8.71
N LEU A 545 15.78 11.20 7.53
CA LEU A 545 15.23 10.82 6.24
C LEU A 545 16.28 10.10 5.40
N SER A 546 15.90 8.94 4.87
CA SER A 546 16.71 8.18 3.92
C SER A 546 15.82 7.77 2.74
N PRO A 547 16.33 7.70 1.50
CA PRO A 547 15.53 7.30 0.34
C PRO A 547 15.08 5.83 0.35
N MET A 548 15.84 4.95 1.04
CA MET A 548 15.69 3.49 0.94
C MET A 548 15.55 2.82 2.30
N TYR A 549 14.92 1.63 2.31
CA TYR A 549 14.78 0.83 3.54
C TYR A 549 16.03 0.05 3.89
N ARG A 550 16.64 -0.57 2.89
CA ARG A 550 17.83 -1.42 3.05
C ARG A 550 19.09 -0.61 2.76
N ASP A 551 20.25 -1.13 3.07
CA ASP A 551 21.62 -0.57 2.99
C ASP A 551 22.13 -0.03 4.33
N ARG A 552 23.39 0.34 4.39
CA ARG A 552 24.05 0.83 5.60
C ARG A 552 23.33 2.05 6.20
N CYS A 553 22.98 3.01 5.35
CA CYS A 553 22.19 4.20 5.70
C CYS A 553 20.70 4.05 5.36
N GLY A 554 20.19 2.83 5.23
CA GLY A 554 18.77 2.54 5.03
C GLY A 554 17.96 2.72 6.31
N VAL A 555 16.65 2.95 6.14
CA VAL A 555 15.72 3.22 7.25
C VAL A 555 15.76 2.15 8.33
N ASP A 556 15.82 0.86 7.95
CA ASP A 556 15.80 -0.25 8.91
C ASP A 556 17.03 -0.23 9.82
N ASN A 557 18.22 -0.06 9.23
CA ASN A 557 19.48 -0.05 9.95
C ASN A 557 19.63 1.22 10.81
N LEU A 558 19.24 2.38 10.27
CA LEU A 558 19.25 3.64 11.03
C LEU A 558 18.28 3.58 12.22
N ASN A 559 17.08 3.03 12.04
CA ASN A 559 16.13 2.86 13.14
C ASN A 559 16.69 2.00 14.28
N HIS A 560 17.33 0.88 13.94
CA HIS A 560 17.96 0.02 14.93
C HIS A 560 19.09 0.72 15.68
N ALA A 561 19.99 1.38 14.98
CA ALA A 561 21.11 2.06 15.59
C ALA A 561 20.70 3.26 16.46
N ILE A 562 19.68 4.02 16.01
CA ILE A 562 19.15 5.14 16.81
C ILE A 562 18.39 4.60 18.03
N GLN A 563 17.68 3.49 17.91
CA GLN A 563 17.03 2.84 19.06
C GLN A 563 18.07 2.41 20.11
N GLU A 564 19.20 1.79 19.70
CA GLU A 564 20.32 1.46 20.60
C GLU A 564 20.91 2.72 21.27
N LEU A 565 21.07 3.79 20.51
CA LEU A 565 21.56 5.09 21.03
C LEU A 565 20.61 5.65 22.10
N VAL A 566 19.29 5.66 21.81
CA VAL A 566 18.27 6.22 22.70
C VAL A 566 18.16 5.42 23.99
N HIS A 567 18.23 4.09 23.91
CA HIS A 567 18.13 3.22 25.09
C HIS A 567 19.46 2.90 25.77
N GLN A 568 20.59 3.35 25.20
CA GLN A 568 21.96 3.12 25.69
C GLN A 568 22.24 1.64 25.96
N LYS A 569 21.76 0.74 25.09
CA LYS A 569 21.92 -0.71 25.22
C LYS A 569 21.96 -1.37 23.85
N GLN A 570 22.64 -2.52 23.75
CA GLN A 570 22.57 -3.36 22.58
C GLN A 570 21.18 -4.03 22.50
N ILE A 571 20.57 -4.01 21.33
CA ILE A 571 19.27 -4.57 21.06
C ILE A 571 19.42 -5.69 20.03
N PRO A 572 18.92 -6.91 20.29
CA PRO A 572 18.96 -7.99 19.31
C PRO A 572 18.22 -7.59 18.03
N PRO A 573 18.66 -8.08 16.85
CA PRO A 573 17.88 -7.88 15.62
C PRO A 573 16.45 -8.42 15.76
N GLY A 574 15.47 -7.65 15.26
CA GLY A 574 14.07 -8.02 15.32
C GLY A 574 13.17 -6.84 15.65
N ASN A 575 11.86 -7.09 15.65
CA ASN A 575 10.85 -6.06 15.92
C ASN A 575 10.62 -5.93 17.43
N HIS A 576 11.58 -5.33 18.13
CA HIS A 576 11.52 -5.09 19.58
C HIS A 576 11.15 -3.63 19.85
N PHE A 577 10.08 -3.43 20.59
CA PHE A 577 9.66 -2.10 21.02
C PHE A 577 9.91 -1.91 22.53
N PHE A 578 10.32 -0.70 22.89
CA PHE A 578 10.55 -0.29 24.29
C PHE A 578 9.77 0.99 24.60
N VAL A 579 9.51 1.19 25.87
CA VAL A 579 8.90 2.44 26.33
C VAL A 579 9.79 3.62 25.91
N GLY A 580 9.16 4.60 25.26
CA GLY A 580 9.85 5.76 24.72
C GLY A 580 10.25 5.62 23.24
N ASP A 581 10.05 4.49 22.60
CA ASP A 581 10.30 4.36 21.16
C ASP A 581 9.35 5.24 20.35
N LYS A 582 9.91 5.85 19.30
CA LYS A 582 9.14 6.51 18.24
C LYS A 582 8.73 5.48 17.22
N VAL A 583 7.43 5.34 17.01
CA VAL A 583 6.85 4.34 16.13
C VAL A 583 5.90 4.95 15.12
N MET A 584 5.67 4.23 14.02
CA MET A 584 4.74 4.61 12.95
C MET A 584 3.77 3.48 12.66
N GLN A 585 2.51 3.80 12.45
CA GLN A 585 1.47 2.91 11.96
C GLN A 585 1.74 2.55 10.50
N LYS A 586 1.65 1.26 10.14
CA LYS A 586 1.95 0.75 8.79
C LYS A 586 0.74 0.67 7.87
N ARG A 587 -0.45 0.56 8.40
CA ARG A 587 -1.71 0.44 7.67
C ARG A 587 -2.83 1.21 8.35
N ASN A 588 -3.88 1.54 7.60
CA ASN A 588 -5.05 2.19 8.19
C ASN A 588 -5.78 1.21 9.11
N ASP A 589 -6.15 1.69 10.29
CA ASP A 589 -7.04 1.03 11.24
C ASP A 589 -8.14 2.03 11.59
N TYR A 590 -9.29 1.88 10.94
CA TYR A 590 -10.42 2.80 11.10
C TYR A 590 -11.09 2.64 12.46
N ASP A 591 -11.07 1.44 13.04
CA ASP A 591 -11.67 1.15 14.35
C ASP A 591 -10.89 1.84 15.47
N LYS A 592 -9.57 1.82 15.38
CA LYS A 592 -8.67 2.53 16.31
C LYS A 592 -8.48 4.00 15.94
N GLY A 593 -8.92 4.42 14.77
CA GLY A 593 -8.78 5.77 14.24
C GLY A 593 -7.33 6.19 14.00
N VAL A 594 -6.45 5.24 13.64
CA VAL A 594 -5.06 5.50 13.27
C VAL A 594 -4.81 5.10 11.83
N TYR A 595 -3.96 5.87 11.16
CA TYR A 595 -3.75 5.74 9.73
C TYR A 595 -2.30 5.43 9.39
N ASN A 596 -2.08 4.86 8.22
CA ASN A 596 -0.74 4.62 7.70
C ASN A 596 0.06 5.93 7.70
N GLY A 597 1.23 5.89 8.34
CA GLY A 597 2.10 7.05 8.50
C GLY A 597 1.89 7.82 9.83
N ASP A 598 0.84 7.57 10.61
CA ASP A 598 0.69 8.19 11.92
C ASP A 598 1.87 7.81 12.83
N VAL A 599 2.45 8.81 13.49
CA VAL A 599 3.61 8.63 14.37
C VAL A 599 3.20 8.84 15.82
N GLY A 600 3.66 7.94 16.68
CA GLY A 600 3.42 7.99 18.12
C GLY A 600 4.64 7.58 18.93
N ILE A 601 4.52 7.72 20.24
CA ILE A 601 5.52 7.29 21.22
C ILE A 601 4.96 6.13 22.02
N VAL A 602 5.74 5.07 22.13
CA VAL A 602 5.40 3.92 22.97
C VAL A 602 5.49 4.34 24.45
N TRP A 603 4.41 4.22 25.19
CA TRP A 603 4.40 4.58 26.61
C TRP A 603 4.28 3.36 27.53
N SER A 604 3.83 2.21 27.04
CA SER A 604 3.79 0.96 27.81
C SER A 604 4.07 -0.24 26.91
N VAL A 605 4.85 -1.18 27.42
CA VAL A 605 5.16 -2.46 26.76
C VAL A 605 5.02 -3.58 27.77
N THR A 606 4.22 -4.60 27.44
CA THR A 606 4.08 -5.84 28.20
C THR A 606 4.24 -7.03 27.24
N ASP A 607 4.32 -8.25 27.77
CA ASP A 607 4.42 -9.45 26.92
C ASP A 607 3.24 -9.60 25.96
N LYS A 608 2.05 -9.07 26.34
CA LYS A 608 0.81 -9.21 25.57
C LYS A 608 0.44 -7.97 24.77
N ARG A 609 0.80 -6.75 25.26
CA ARG A 609 0.29 -5.49 24.72
C ARG A 609 1.37 -4.44 24.58
N ILE A 610 1.19 -3.57 23.58
CA ILE A 610 1.95 -2.32 23.41
C ILE A 610 0.94 -1.18 23.39
N ALA A 611 1.18 -0.14 24.19
CA ALA A 611 0.38 1.07 24.17
C ALA A 611 1.20 2.22 23.57
N VAL A 612 0.61 2.91 22.60
CA VAL A 612 1.22 4.01 21.85
C VAL A 612 0.38 5.26 22.01
N SER A 613 1.03 6.36 22.38
CA SER A 613 0.42 7.68 22.40
C SER A 613 0.66 8.36 21.06
N PHE A 614 -0.38 8.53 20.28
CA PHE A 614 -0.41 9.37 19.08
C PHE A 614 -0.77 10.81 19.46
N TYR A 615 -0.77 11.71 18.50
CA TYR A 615 -0.98 13.14 18.76
C TYR A 615 -2.30 13.45 19.52
N ASP A 616 -3.38 12.75 19.17
CA ASP A 616 -4.76 13.01 19.61
C ASP A 616 -5.38 11.87 20.42
N ARG A 617 -4.68 10.72 20.56
CA ARG A 617 -5.24 9.54 21.21
C ARG A 617 -4.19 8.54 21.67
N GLU A 618 -4.61 7.66 22.57
CA GLU A 618 -3.84 6.50 22.99
C GLU A 618 -4.45 5.23 22.38
N VAL A 619 -3.59 4.38 21.83
CA VAL A 619 -3.98 3.14 21.17
C VAL A 619 -3.22 1.97 21.76
N VAL A 620 -3.95 0.88 22.01
CA VAL A 620 -3.39 -0.37 22.51
C VAL A 620 -3.36 -1.39 21.38
N TYR A 621 -2.23 -2.04 21.21
CA TYR A 621 -1.98 -3.11 20.24
C TYR A 621 -1.79 -4.41 21.00
N GLU A 622 -2.55 -5.43 20.62
CA GLU A 622 -2.34 -6.79 21.11
C GLU A 622 -1.07 -7.40 20.45
N LYS A 623 -0.66 -8.55 20.92
CA LYS A 623 0.58 -9.20 20.47
C LYS A 623 0.60 -9.45 18.95
N GLU A 624 -0.52 -9.83 18.41
CA GLU A 624 -0.75 -10.15 16.99
C GLU A 624 -0.67 -8.89 16.11
N GLU A 625 -1.09 -7.75 16.67
CA GLU A 625 -1.13 -6.45 15.98
C GLU A 625 0.21 -5.69 16.01
N ARG A 626 1.23 -6.22 16.67
CA ARG A 626 2.57 -5.59 16.75
C ARG A 626 3.20 -5.36 15.39
N ASN A 627 2.84 -6.17 14.41
CA ASN A 627 3.32 -6.04 13.03
C ASN A 627 2.77 -4.79 12.31
N ASP A 628 1.73 -4.17 12.84
CA ASP A 628 1.18 -2.91 12.34
C ASP A 628 2.01 -1.69 12.70
N LEU A 629 2.95 -1.87 13.63
CA LEU A 629 3.90 -0.85 14.04
C LEU A 629 5.28 -1.09 13.43
N GLN A 630 6.01 0.00 13.21
CA GLN A 630 7.44 0.00 12.89
C GLN A 630 8.13 1.15 13.62
N LEU A 631 9.43 1.02 13.86
CA LEU A 631 10.24 2.13 14.38
C LEU A 631 10.21 3.31 13.38
N ALA A 632 10.24 4.53 13.88
CA ALA A 632 10.11 5.75 13.10
C ALA A 632 11.12 6.86 13.47
N TYR A 633 12.24 6.53 14.06
CA TYR A 633 13.36 7.45 14.24
C TYR A 633 13.91 7.91 12.89
N ALA A 634 14.02 6.97 11.96
CA ALA A 634 14.28 7.21 10.54
C ALA A 634 13.07 6.76 9.71
N THR A 635 12.78 7.49 8.62
CA THR A 635 11.70 7.14 7.67
C THR A 635 12.12 7.48 6.24
N THR A 636 11.36 6.98 5.24
CA THR A 636 11.63 7.37 3.86
C THR A 636 11.12 8.77 3.57
N VAL A 637 11.73 9.45 2.60
CA VAL A 637 11.27 10.76 2.13
C VAL A 637 9.80 10.69 1.66
N HIS A 638 9.40 9.58 1.00
CA HIS A 638 8.02 9.35 0.59
C HIS A 638 7.04 9.30 1.77
N LYS A 639 7.40 8.56 2.84
CA LYS A 639 6.56 8.50 4.05
C LYS A 639 6.56 9.77 4.90
N SER A 640 7.46 10.71 4.63
CA SER A 640 7.49 12.02 5.26
C SER A 640 6.61 13.06 4.56
N GLN A 641 6.03 12.75 3.40
CA GLN A 641 5.11 13.64 2.71
C GLN A 641 3.91 13.99 3.61
N GLY A 642 3.39 15.21 3.49
CA GLY A 642 2.36 15.74 4.39
C GLY A 642 2.84 16.03 5.82
N SER A 643 4.12 15.81 6.13
CA SER A 643 4.72 16.02 7.46
C SER A 643 5.71 17.15 7.46
N GLU A 644 5.93 17.75 8.63
CA GLU A 644 6.92 18.79 8.85
C GLU A 644 7.58 18.58 10.21
N TYR A 645 8.88 18.87 10.26
CA TYR A 645 9.71 18.70 11.45
C TYR A 645 10.51 19.97 11.72
N ASP A 646 10.87 20.25 12.95
CA ASP A 646 11.75 21.38 13.25
C ASP A 646 13.13 21.16 12.63
N THR A 647 13.67 19.95 12.79
CA THR A 647 14.98 19.57 12.26
C THR A 647 14.88 18.29 11.40
N VAL A 648 15.52 18.29 10.26
CA VAL A 648 15.65 17.15 9.35
C VAL A 648 17.13 16.81 9.15
N ILE A 649 17.44 15.53 9.26
CA ILE A 649 18.70 14.95 8.81
C ILE A 649 18.42 14.14 7.56
N LEU A 650 18.84 14.60 6.39
CA LEU A 650 18.64 13.92 5.10
C LEU A 650 19.95 13.29 4.64
N VAL A 651 19.89 11.99 4.32
CA VAL A 651 21.07 11.24 3.83
C VAL A 651 20.88 10.90 2.36
N LEU A 652 21.81 11.31 1.51
CA LEU A 652 21.84 11.00 0.07
C LEU A 652 23.23 10.50 -0.34
N LEU A 653 23.31 9.24 -0.79
CA LEU A 653 24.57 8.55 -1.11
C LEU A 653 24.53 7.95 -2.52
N PRO A 654 25.69 7.74 -3.18
CA PRO A 654 25.75 7.19 -4.54
C PRO A 654 25.11 5.81 -4.68
N THR A 655 25.12 4.97 -3.64
CA THR A 655 24.47 3.65 -3.62
C THR A 655 22.97 3.72 -3.81
N GLN A 656 22.37 4.85 -3.47
CA GLN A 656 20.93 5.11 -3.61
C GLN A 656 20.58 5.67 -5.01
N HIS A 657 21.36 5.34 -6.04
CA HIS A 657 21.38 5.96 -7.37
C HIS A 657 20.01 6.05 -8.05
N MET A 658 19.10 5.09 -7.84
CA MET A 658 17.74 5.09 -8.39
C MET A 658 16.86 6.19 -7.81
N MET A 659 17.19 6.64 -6.59
CA MET A 659 16.41 7.60 -5.82
C MET A 659 16.99 9.01 -5.87
N LEU A 660 18.19 9.21 -6.46
CA LEU A 660 18.83 10.52 -6.58
C LEU A 660 18.14 11.34 -7.67
N LYS A 661 17.03 11.95 -7.30
CA LYS A 661 16.18 12.79 -8.16
C LYS A 661 15.94 14.14 -7.50
N ARG A 662 15.77 15.18 -8.34
CA ARG A 662 15.56 16.56 -7.92
C ARG A 662 14.37 16.73 -6.98
N ASN A 663 13.22 16.14 -7.32
CA ASN A 663 12.01 16.22 -6.53
C ASN A 663 12.12 15.50 -5.18
N LEU A 664 12.94 14.43 -5.07
CA LEU A 664 13.19 13.75 -3.80
C LEU A 664 14.03 14.63 -2.87
N LEU A 665 15.12 15.21 -3.39
CA LEU A 665 15.97 16.14 -2.64
C LEU A 665 15.13 17.35 -2.18
N TYR A 666 14.37 17.97 -3.10
CA TYR A 666 13.47 19.09 -2.82
C TYR A 666 12.47 18.74 -1.71
N THR A 667 11.77 17.60 -1.86
CA THR A 667 10.79 17.15 -0.86
C THR A 667 11.45 16.92 0.50
N GLY A 668 12.63 16.28 0.52
CA GLY A 668 13.34 15.98 1.77
C GLY A 668 13.75 17.23 2.54
N ILE A 669 14.38 18.19 1.90
CA ILE A 669 14.83 19.43 2.58
C ILE A 669 13.66 20.30 3.03
N THR A 670 12.57 20.33 2.25
CA THR A 670 11.38 21.14 2.56
C THR A 670 10.52 20.55 3.68
N ARG A 671 10.86 19.39 4.23
CA ARG A 671 10.23 18.87 5.46
C ARG A 671 10.70 19.61 6.72
N ALA A 672 11.83 20.32 6.67
CA ALA A 672 12.34 21.08 7.79
C ALA A 672 11.67 22.44 7.94
N LYS A 673 11.42 22.82 9.21
CA LYS A 673 10.93 24.16 9.58
C LYS A 673 12.05 25.10 9.99
N LYS A 674 13.12 24.56 10.63
CA LYS A 674 14.19 25.37 11.24
C LYS A 674 15.57 24.98 10.74
N THR A 675 15.87 23.68 10.67
CA THR A 675 17.23 23.25 10.32
C THR A 675 17.22 22.01 9.46
N THR A 676 18.01 22.00 8.40
CA THR A 676 18.31 20.83 7.57
C THR A 676 19.80 20.50 7.65
N TYR A 677 20.10 19.25 7.95
CA TYR A 677 21.43 18.66 7.79
C TYR A 677 21.37 17.72 6.58
N LEU A 678 22.09 18.08 5.51
CA LEU A 678 22.23 17.26 4.31
C LEU A 678 23.54 16.51 4.36
N ILE A 679 23.52 15.21 4.61
CA ILE A 679 24.68 14.31 4.61
C ILE A 679 24.76 13.69 3.22
N THR A 680 25.82 14.00 2.48
CA THR A 680 25.90 13.60 1.07
C THR A 680 27.34 13.60 0.55
N THR A 681 27.57 12.93 -0.57
CA THR A 681 28.76 13.13 -1.39
C THR A 681 28.48 14.18 -2.47
N GLU A 682 29.51 14.83 -2.98
CA GLU A 682 29.38 15.80 -4.09
C GLU A 682 28.75 15.14 -5.32
N GLU A 683 29.14 13.92 -5.64
CA GLU A 683 28.59 13.12 -6.75
C GLU A 683 27.08 12.87 -6.57
N ALA A 684 26.65 12.42 -5.39
CA ALA A 684 25.24 12.14 -5.12
C ALA A 684 24.39 13.40 -5.18
N LEU A 685 24.90 14.53 -4.64
CA LEU A 685 24.22 15.80 -4.69
C LEU A 685 24.09 16.31 -6.13
N ALA A 686 25.18 16.30 -6.90
CA ALA A 686 25.17 16.75 -8.30
C ALA A 686 24.20 15.89 -9.13
N LYS A 687 24.19 14.57 -8.91
CA LYS A 687 23.25 13.66 -9.56
C LYS A 687 21.81 13.95 -9.15
N ALA A 688 21.52 14.15 -7.87
CA ALA A 688 20.18 14.43 -7.38
C ALA A 688 19.64 15.76 -7.97
N VAL A 689 20.43 16.80 -7.99
CA VAL A 689 20.07 18.10 -8.57
C VAL A 689 19.89 18.03 -10.09
N GLY A 690 20.82 17.33 -10.78
CA GLY A 690 20.81 17.22 -12.25
C GLY A 690 19.74 16.28 -12.79
N THR A 691 19.30 15.32 -11.98
CA THR A 691 18.30 14.31 -12.42
C THR A 691 16.89 14.87 -12.23
N VAL A 692 16.34 15.46 -13.27
CA VAL A 692 14.89 15.63 -13.36
C VAL A 692 14.29 14.25 -13.55
N GLU A 693 13.12 13.98 -13.01
CA GLU A 693 12.43 12.70 -13.24
C GLU A 693 12.24 12.49 -14.75
N THR A 694 13.30 11.95 -15.39
CA THR A 694 13.40 11.76 -16.84
C THR A 694 12.63 10.54 -17.32
N GLY A 695 12.19 9.70 -16.42
CA GLY A 695 11.17 8.70 -16.68
C GLY A 695 9.85 9.40 -16.95
N ARG A 696 9.63 9.81 -18.22
CA ARG A 696 8.34 10.32 -18.67
C ARG A 696 7.32 9.28 -18.27
N ARG A 697 6.52 9.56 -17.24
CA ARG A 697 5.36 8.72 -16.95
C ARG A 697 4.48 8.76 -18.16
N TYR A 698 4.22 7.62 -18.76
CA TYR A 698 3.27 7.55 -19.86
C TYR A 698 1.87 7.77 -19.30
N SER A 699 1.25 8.86 -19.72
CA SER A 699 -0.11 9.26 -19.42
C SER A 699 -0.61 10.12 -20.56
N LEU A 700 -1.79 9.87 -21.03
CA LEU A 700 -2.43 10.70 -22.05
C LEU A 700 -3.48 11.64 -21.46
N PHE A 701 -3.49 11.83 -20.13
CA PHE A 701 -4.45 12.72 -19.48
C PHE A 701 -4.33 14.17 -20.00
N PHE A 702 -3.11 14.69 -20.18
CA PHE A 702 -2.92 16.02 -20.79
C PHE A 702 -3.38 16.04 -22.26
N PRO A 703 -2.96 15.13 -23.15
CA PRO A 703 -3.49 15.06 -24.51
C PRO A 703 -5.02 14.93 -24.59
N LEU A 704 -5.64 14.17 -23.68
CA LEU A 704 -7.10 14.06 -23.58
C LEU A 704 -7.74 15.40 -23.22
N LEU A 705 -7.19 16.13 -22.23
CA LEU A 705 -7.66 17.45 -21.85
C LEU A 705 -7.54 18.44 -23.02
N ALA A 706 -6.43 18.39 -23.77
CA ALA A 706 -6.19 19.22 -24.95
C ALA A 706 -7.06 18.86 -26.16
N GLY A 707 -7.68 17.66 -26.17
CA GLY A 707 -8.43 17.15 -27.32
C GLY A 707 -7.53 16.65 -28.46
N GLU A 708 -6.31 16.19 -28.13
CA GLU A 708 -5.28 15.75 -29.07
C GLU A 708 -5.16 14.23 -29.15
N ALA A 709 -5.74 13.49 -28.19
CA ALA A 709 -5.77 12.04 -28.19
C ALA A 709 -7.13 11.53 -28.70
N GLU A 710 -7.10 10.52 -29.58
CA GLU A 710 -8.27 9.89 -30.21
C GLU A 710 -8.37 8.42 -29.79
N GLY A 711 -9.62 7.95 -29.55
CA GLY A 711 -9.95 6.56 -29.16
C GLY A 711 -10.31 5.67 -30.33
#